data_407408145a6aacdf256f1491068aa20e
#
_entry.id   407408145a6aacdf256f1491068aa20e
#
_cell.length_a   1.000
_cell.length_b   1.000
_cell.length_c   1.000
_cell.angle_alpha   90.00
_cell.angle_beta   90.00
_cell.angle_gamma   90.00
#
_symmetry.space_group_name_H-M   'P 1'
#
loop_
_entity.id
_entity.type
_entity.pdbx_description
1 polymer ?
#
loop_
_entity_poly.entity_id
_entity_poly.type
_entity_poly.pdbx_seq_one_letter_code
_entity_poly.pdbx_strand_id
1 'polypeptide(L)'
;MKMHVATTTPAGRLTILAALLAGLSTSAFAASPDLVISQVFGGGASNGSTYNRDFIELFNRGGAPVSLKGKSLQYASATGTGWSSFNALPDVTLQPGQYFLVAGNVQSSGGDIGAIDHNWAMSLSATAGSVALANTTSQLSAATENTIIDLLGYGNANPSRTETAPTAALSTTTQAQRLAAGCTDTDNNASDFAVVAASLPRRSSTPLNACGGTGPGPDPEPVAQPIVPACPATLQVTQGSAGSATLTARDLDSIVNSAVLSAGAVAGIELRNFVAASSTGAPASATLGVGASVGAGSYPLTITFGNNDGQSASCSVNVSVAGQLTIPQIQGAAPKSSFAGTVQTTQGVVTALVGSGYFIQDPNGDGNPATSDGLFVFGSNAGVAVGDLVRVTGTVTEYTPTGATRSYTELTNVAATSKIGTGSVAPTNVAMPNANLADVEGMLVRFTTPLTVNGNAYLGERGELTLSNGRREIPTNRYVPGSPEARALAASNAANIVVLDDGIFVTPTTIPYLFQDGTVRAGDTVTDLTGVLDFGAMGGGGAAFKLQPTLPPTFSRTNARTPAPQVAAGNVRVASANVLNFFTTFTNGGDAWGRTGQGCKIGSTVRASNCRGADNMAEFVRQRDKIVSSLSAVNADVVGLMEIQNNDDIAVSYLVEQLNAKMGAGTYAVVPKPAATGTDAIRVAMIYKPKSVSLVGGALSDGDDVNNRAPIAQTFKAANGGKFSLVVNHLKSKGGCGGSTGGDADSGDGQGCWNATRVEQVVRLRDYFLPLVKSSANDTDVLIVGDMNAYGMEDPIRTLNAAGYVNEIERFVRPSGTPYSYVFGGESGYLDHALASTSLSSQVAGVTEWHNNADEPEAIDYNIESGAGQDPYQAGPYRASDHDPVVVSLNLKAPVTDVTSGVSVTKSGLTMNRLTSKFTGTVTFTNTSGATIDGPLHFMLEGLPAGVTLDNRSGEQGGVAYITVPNASLAPGAKITVTTTFTNPSKTSIVYTAKLVSGTF
;
A
#
# COMPACT_ATOMS: atom_id res chain seq x y z
N MET A 1 26.24 22.51 31.94
CA MET A 1 27.34 23.21 32.64
C MET A 1 28.63 22.88 31.92
N LYS A 2 29.09 23.84 31.13
CA LYS A 2 30.46 24.21 30.73
C LYS A 2 31.46 23.09 30.46
N MET A 3 31.91 22.89 29.17
CA MET A 3 33.09 23.61 28.59
C MET A 3 34.46 23.04 29.06
N HIS A 4 35.36 22.52 28.16
CA HIS A 4 36.33 23.23 27.31
C HIS A 4 37.05 22.18 26.44
N VAL A 5 37.14 22.21 25.17
CA VAL A 5 38.05 22.86 24.20
C VAL A 5 39.53 22.97 24.68
N ALA A 6 40.43 22.34 23.94
CA ALA A 6 41.72 22.94 23.53
C ALA A 6 42.42 22.12 22.45
N THR A 7 42.66 22.76 21.36
CA THR A 7 43.56 22.55 20.21
C THR A 7 45.05 22.49 20.63
N THR A 8 45.90 21.76 19.91
CA THR A 8 47.10 22.27 19.24
C THR A 8 47.85 21.21 18.48
N THR A 9 48.15 21.44 17.21
CA THR A 9 49.32 20.95 16.47
C THR A 9 50.48 21.94 16.75
N PRO A 10 51.79 21.63 16.46
CA PRO A 10 52.32 21.10 15.21
C PRO A 10 53.64 20.26 15.23
N ALA A 11 53.92 19.65 14.07
CA ALA A 11 55.21 19.51 13.38
C ALA A 11 56.40 18.71 13.98
N GLY A 12 56.77 17.70 13.19
CA GLY A 12 58.15 17.67 12.79
C GLY A 12 59.02 16.44 13.12
N ARG A 13 59.38 15.76 12.09
CA ARG A 13 60.65 15.07 11.76
C ARG A 13 60.63 13.54 11.66
N LEU A 14 60.85 13.19 10.44
CA LEU A 14 61.57 12.05 9.86
C LEU A 14 62.50 11.31 10.87
N THR A 15 62.36 9.97 10.93
CA THR A 15 63.45 9.03 10.86
C THR A 15 62.98 7.63 10.41
N ILE A 16 63.57 7.17 9.46
CA ILE A 16 63.85 5.97 8.69
C ILE A 16 63.83 4.63 9.48
N LEU A 17 63.21 3.62 8.82
CA LEU A 17 63.60 2.20 8.68
C LEU A 17 63.29 1.24 9.85
N ALA A 18 62.33 0.35 9.59
CA ALA A 18 62.57 -1.07 9.47
C ALA A 18 61.28 -1.81 9.05
N ALA A 19 61.38 -2.54 7.99
CA ALA A 19 60.39 -3.41 7.41
C ALA A 19 59.97 -4.57 8.34
N LEU A 20 58.66 -4.79 8.47
CA LEU A 20 58.12 -6.15 8.66
C LEU A 20 57.00 -6.31 7.64
N LEU A 21 57.31 -6.97 6.53
CA LEU A 21 56.34 -7.54 5.60
C LEU A 21 55.55 -8.60 6.37
N ALA A 22 54.30 -8.31 6.72
CA ALA A 22 53.31 -9.34 6.85
C ALA A 22 52.69 -9.50 5.45
N GLY A 23 53.11 -10.51 4.73
CA GLY A 23 52.57 -10.85 3.43
C GLY A 23 51.11 -11.19 3.51
N LEU A 24 50.26 -10.35 2.92
CA LEU A 24 49.02 -10.77 2.37
C LEU A 24 49.36 -11.57 1.10
N SER A 25 49.38 -12.90 1.23
CA SER A 25 49.40 -13.81 0.10
C SER A 25 48.05 -13.64 -0.59
N THR A 26 47.97 -12.74 -1.58
CA THR A 26 46.99 -12.90 -2.66
C THR A 26 47.40 -14.18 -3.38
N SER A 27 46.57 -15.20 -3.27
CA SER A 27 46.68 -16.36 -4.15
C SER A 27 46.53 -15.88 -5.57
N ALA A 28 47.62 -15.65 -6.30
CA ALA A 28 47.58 -15.50 -7.74
C ALA A 28 47.20 -16.88 -8.27
N PHE A 29 46.01 -17.00 -8.81
CA PHE A 29 45.62 -18.16 -9.61
C PHE A 29 46.48 -18.12 -10.85
N ALA A 30 47.19 -19.19 -11.19
CA ALA A 30 47.99 -19.26 -12.41
C ALA A 30 47.03 -19.41 -13.64
N ALA A 31 47.28 -18.71 -14.70
CA ALA A 31 46.51 -18.80 -15.95
C ALA A 31 46.28 -20.27 -16.33
N SER A 32 45.04 -20.64 -16.58
CA SER A 32 44.70 -22.04 -16.89
C SER A 32 45.27 -22.46 -18.21
N PRO A 33 46.18 -23.47 -18.27
CA PRO A 33 46.82 -23.86 -19.52
C PRO A 33 45.84 -24.51 -20.50
N ASP A 34 44.80 -25.13 -20.02
CA ASP A 34 43.98 -26.04 -20.83
C ASP A 34 42.52 -25.69 -20.88
N LEU A 35 41.81 -25.64 -19.74
CA LEU A 35 40.33 -25.54 -19.68
C LEU A 35 39.90 -24.24 -19.04
N VAL A 36 39.08 -23.46 -19.74
CA VAL A 36 38.61 -22.14 -19.27
C VAL A 36 37.10 -21.94 -19.44
N ILE A 37 36.54 -21.02 -18.65
CA ILE A 37 35.22 -20.47 -18.84
C ILE A 37 35.30 -19.45 -20.02
N SER A 38 34.54 -19.68 -21.07
CA SER A 38 34.62 -18.85 -22.29
C SER A 38 33.43 -17.93 -22.50
N GLN A 39 32.24 -18.28 -21.96
CA GLN A 39 31.07 -17.37 -21.91
C GLN A 39 30.27 -17.59 -20.65
N VAL A 40 29.65 -16.49 -20.12
CA VAL A 40 28.65 -16.56 -19.03
C VAL A 40 27.52 -15.60 -19.33
N PHE A 41 26.28 -16.11 -19.23
CA PHE A 41 25.04 -15.35 -19.30
C PHE A 41 24.16 -15.67 -18.11
N GLY A 42 23.88 -14.69 -17.25
CA GLY A 42 23.08 -14.85 -16.01
C GLY A 42 21.74 -14.13 -16.07
N GLY A 43 21.30 -13.71 -17.27
CA GLY A 43 20.04 -12.98 -17.43
C GLY A 43 18.83 -13.86 -17.73
N GLY A 44 19.00 -15.18 -17.84
CA GLY A 44 17.95 -16.12 -18.23
C GLY A 44 16.74 -16.06 -17.33
N ALA A 45 15.54 -16.13 -17.91
CA ALA A 45 14.26 -16.05 -17.22
C ALA A 45 13.85 -14.68 -16.64
N SER A 46 14.70 -13.68 -16.67
CA SER A 46 14.38 -12.31 -16.26
C SER A 46 13.49 -11.62 -17.30
N ASN A 47 12.68 -10.67 -16.84
CA ASN A 47 11.86 -9.88 -17.77
C ASN A 47 12.77 -9.11 -18.77
N GLY A 48 12.48 -9.23 -20.06
CA GLY A 48 13.30 -8.64 -21.13
C GLY A 48 14.61 -9.39 -21.43
N SER A 49 14.77 -10.63 -20.95
CA SER A 49 15.96 -11.44 -21.24
C SER A 49 16.07 -11.85 -22.72
N THR A 50 17.32 -11.82 -23.25
CA THR A 50 17.59 -12.32 -24.59
C THR A 50 17.34 -13.84 -24.69
N TYR A 51 17.67 -14.62 -23.66
CA TYR A 51 17.53 -16.08 -23.65
C TYR A 51 16.71 -16.57 -22.46
N ASN A 52 16.06 -17.74 -22.67
CA ASN A 52 15.14 -18.35 -21.72
C ASN A 52 15.84 -19.19 -20.62
N ARG A 53 17.15 -19.15 -20.53
CA ARG A 53 17.94 -19.83 -19.48
C ARG A 53 19.31 -19.21 -19.29
N ASP A 54 19.87 -19.34 -18.10
CA ASP A 54 21.28 -19.03 -17.82
C ASP A 54 22.19 -20.08 -18.45
N PHE A 55 23.41 -19.67 -18.84
CA PHE A 55 24.39 -20.63 -19.34
C PHE A 55 25.84 -20.24 -19.03
N ILE A 56 26.69 -21.28 -19.00
CA ILE A 56 28.15 -21.20 -18.90
C ILE A 56 28.74 -22.03 -20.03
N GLU A 57 29.64 -21.45 -20.80
CA GLU A 57 30.36 -22.14 -21.84
C GLU A 57 31.79 -22.41 -21.37
N LEU A 58 32.23 -23.65 -21.48
CA LEU A 58 33.61 -24.07 -21.26
C LEU A 58 34.36 -24.26 -22.57
N PHE A 59 35.64 -24.08 -22.55
CA PHE A 59 36.48 -24.20 -23.72
C PHE A 59 37.83 -24.82 -23.40
N ASN A 60 38.25 -25.85 -24.19
CA ASN A 60 39.61 -26.39 -24.13
C ASN A 60 40.53 -25.57 -25.00
N ARG A 61 41.30 -24.65 -24.38
CA ARG A 61 42.29 -23.81 -25.05
C ARG A 61 43.66 -24.48 -25.21
N GLY A 62 43.87 -25.61 -24.56
CA GLY A 62 45.10 -26.36 -24.57
C GLY A 62 45.36 -27.16 -25.86
N GLY A 63 46.56 -27.65 -26.02
CA GLY A 63 46.94 -28.48 -27.16
C GLY A 63 46.70 -29.99 -26.96
N ALA A 64 46.08 -30.42 -25.88
CA ALA A 64 45.80 -31.80 -25.53
C ALA A 64 44.33 -32.02 -25.13
N PRO A 65 43.75 -33.22 -25.29
CA PRO A 65 42.42 -33.52 -24.79
C PRO A 65 42.33 -33.38 -23.27
N VAL A 66 41.25 -32.74 -22.77
CA VAL A 66 41.02 -32.49 -21.32
C VAL A 66 39.73 -33.17 -20.87
N SER A 67 39.81 -33.99 -19.81
CA SER A 67 38.63 -34.63 -19.21
C SER A 67 37.93 -33.68 -18.24
N LEU A 68 36.58 -33.60 -18.31
CA LEU A 68 35.70 -32.90 -17.37
C LEU A 68 35.41 -33.75 -16.13
N LYS A 69 35.75 -35.05 -16.12
CA LYS A 69 35.56 -35.94 -14.97
C LYS A 69 36.28 -35.43 -13.74
N GLY A 70 35.59 -35.41 -12.60
CA GLY A 70 36.15 -34.95 -11.33
C GLY A 70 36.20 -33.42 -11.17
N LYS A 71 35.70 -32.68 -12.13
CA LYS A 71 35.61 -31.21 -12.08
C LYS A 71 34.16 -30.75 -11.80
N SER A 72 34.00 -29.49 -11.38
CA SER A 72 32.70 -28.89 -11.16
C SER A 72 32.69 -27.43 -11.59
N LEU A 73 31.47 -26.95 -11.92
CA LEU A 73 31.14 -25.52 -11.96
C LEU A 73 30.49 -25.08 -10.67
N GLN A 74 30.85 -23.93 -10.15
CA GLN A 74 30.31 -23.39 -8.90
C GLN A 74 30.00 -21.90 -9.05
N TYR A 75 28.98 -21.44 -8.29
CA TYR A 75 28.54 -20.05 -8.33
C TYR A 75 28.49 -19.45 -6.94
N ALA A 76 28.88 -18.18 -6.82
CA ALA A 76 28.71 -17.35 -5.66
C ALA A 76 28.08 -15.99 -6.06
N SER A 77 27.09 -15.53 -5.28
CA SER A 77 26.54 -14.18 -5.47
C SER A 77 27.56 -13.12 -5.05
N ALA A 78 27.46 -11.92 -5.58
CA ALA A 78 28.40 -10.81 -5.34
C ALA A 78 28.58 -10.47 -3.85
N THR A 79 27.50 -10.57 -3.06
CA THR A 79 27.51 -10.28 -1.60
C THR A 79 27.60 -11.53 -0.73
N GLY A 80 27.60 -12.73 -1.31
CA GLY A 80 27.63 -13.99 -0.59
C GLY A 80 28.96 -14.25 0.13
N THR A 81 28.90 -14.83 1.32
CA THR A 81 30.09 -15.20 2.12
C THR A 81 30.67 -16.55 1.73
N GLY A 82 30.00 -17.32 0.86
CA GLY A 82 30.41 -18.67 0.41
C GLY A 82 29.96 -18.96 -1.02
N TRP A 83 30.32 -20.15 -1.53
CA TRP A 83 29.82 -20.68 -2.80
C TRP A 83 28.41 -21.24 -2.55
N SER A 84 27.40 -20.71 -3.24
CA SER A 84 26.00 -20.99 -2.95
C SER A 84 25.40 -22.14 -3.76
N SER A 85 26.04 -22.50 -4.88
CA SER A 85 25.55 -23.53 -5.80
C SER A 85 26.71 -24.21 -6.51
N PHE A 86 26.65 -25.53 -6.74
CA PHE A 86 27.65 -26.28 -7.48
C PHE A 86 27.03 -27.40 -8.32
N ASN A 87 27.75 -27.81 -9.36
CA ASN A 87 27.36 -28.96 -10.20
C ASN A 87 28.63 -29.71 -10.64
N ALA A 88 28.68 -31.00 -10.38
CA ALA A 88 29.73 -31.87 -10.89
C ALA A 88 29.58 -32.09 -12.40
N LEU A 89 30.65 -31.91 -13.16
CA LEU A 89 30.65 -32.07 -14.61
C LEU A 89 30.65 -33.57 -14.99
N PRO A 90 30.07 -33.91 -16.17
CA PRO A 90 29.96 -35.30 -16.63
C PRO A 90 31.32 -35.86 -17.05
N ASP A 91 31.39 -37.20 -17.21
CA ASP A 91 32.57 -37.93 -17.71
C ASP A 91 32.69 -37.73 -19.24
N VAL A 92 33.13 -36.54 -19.65
CA VAL A 92 33.33 -36.15 -21.05
C VAL A 92 34.74 -35.62 -21.24
N THR A 93 35.37 -35.92 -22.40
CA THR A 93 36.71 -35.43 -22.76
C THR A 93 36.57 -34.43 -23.91
N LEU A 94 37.03 -33.20 -23.68
CA LEU A 94 37.05 -32.15 -24.71
C LEU A 94 38.36 -32.19 -25.50
N GLN A 95 38.23 -32.20 -26.84
CA GLN A 95 39.39 -32.13 -27.73
C GLN A 95 39.95 -30.71 -27.73
N PRO A 96 41.25 -30.51 -28.14
CA PRO A 96 41.78 -29.16 -28.32
C PRO A 96 40.88 -28.29 -29.21
N GLY A 97 40.57 -27.10 -28.72
CA GLY A 97 39.65 -26.16 -29.40
C GLY A 97 38.16 -26.48 -29.30
N GLN A 98 37.78 -27.49 -28.53
CA GLN A 98 36.36 -27.84 -28.36
C GLN A 98 35.70 -27.06 -27.24
N TYR A 99 34.43 -26.66 -27.50
CA TYR A 99 33.53 -26.00 -26.54
C TYR A 99 32.64 -27.02 -25.84
N PHE A 100 32.07 -26.65 -24.68
CA PHE A 100 31.09 -27.44 -23.94
C PHE A 100 30.10 -26.53 -23.21
N LEU A 101 28.81 -26.70 -23.49
CA LEU A 101 27.76 -25.81 -23.02
C LEU A 101 27.00 -26.42 -21.82
N VAL A 102 27.06 -25.75 -20.69
CA VAL A 102 26.27 -26.04 -19.48
C VAL A 102 25.18 -24.99 -19.34
N ALA A 103 23.90 -25.40 -19.24
CA ALA A 103 22.83 -24.43 -19.16
C ALA A 103 21.76 -24.81 -18.14
N GLY A 104 21.04 -23.81 -17.64
CA GLY A 104 19.95 -23.94 -16.71
C GLY A 104 18.67 -24.55 -17.29
N ASN A 105 17.65 -24.72 -16.47
CA ASN A 105 16.32 -25.16 -16.92
C ASN A 105 15.66 -24.11 -17.80
N VAL A 106 14.87 -24.56 -18.78
CA VAL A 106 14.07 -23.66 -19.64
C VAL A 106 13.03 -22.93 -18.81
N GLN A 107 12.92 -21.63 -19.02
CA GLN A 107 11.95 -20.74 -18.41
C GLN A 107 11.01 -20.14 -19.48
N SER A 108 10.00 -19.39 -19.03
CA SER A 108 8.93 -18.89 -19.91
C SER A 108 9.29 -17.63 -20.72
N SER A 109 10.40 -16.94 -20.39
CA SER A 109 10.81 -15.67 -21.04
C SER A 109 12.14 -15.78 -21.75
N GLY A 110 12.28 -15.14 -22.91
CA GLY A 110 13.49 -15.11 -23.73
C GLY A 110 13.51 -16.16 -24.85
N GLY A 111 14.49 -16.02 -25.78
CA GLY A 111 14.70 -16.93 -26.89
C GLY A 111 15.34 -18.27 -26.45
N ASP A 112 15.10 -19.33 -27.24
CA ASP A 112 15.74 -20.62 -26.99
C ASP A 112 17.20 -20.62 -27.50
N ILE A 113 18.13 -21.15 -26.69
CA ILE A 113 19.54 -21.34 -27.07
C ILE A 113 19.80 -22.64 -27.84
N GLY A 114 18.78 -23.47 -28.01
CA GLY A 114 18.87 -24.77 -28.69
C GLY A 114 19.46 -25.88 -27.82
N ALA A 115 20.10 -26.90 -28.46
CA ALA A 115 20.66 -28.04 -27.75
C ALA A 115 21.80 -27.63 -26.79
N ILE A 116 21.86 -28.27 -25.62
CA ILE A 116 22.91 -28.08 -24.61
C ILE A 116 23.69 -29.39 -24.40
N ASP A 117 24.91 -29.29 -23.90
CA ASP A 117 25.75 -30.47 -23.65
C ASP A 117 25.50 -31.04 -22.23
N HIS A 118 25.18 -30.17 -21.24
CA HIS A 118 24.87 -30.58 -19.88
C HIS A 118 23.86 -29.65 -19.22
N ASN A 119 22.96 -30.21 -18.41
CA ASN A 119 21.97 -29.44 -17.65
C ASN A 119 22.42 -29.27 -16.20
N TRP A 120 22.36 -28.03 -15.73
CA TRP A 120 22.52 -27.68 -14.32
C TRP A 120 21.41 -26.70 -13.92
N ALA A 121 20.56 -27.06 -12.96
CA ALA A 121 19.49 -26.17 -12.45
C ALA A 121 20.10 -24.95 -11.72
N MET A 122 20.84 -24.13 -12.49
CA MET A 122 21.50 -22.91 -11.99
C MET A 122 20.57 -21.71 -12.02
N SER A 123 20.86 -20.75 -11.15
CA SER A 123 20.28 -19.39 -11.17
C SER A 123 21.42 -18.41 -10.92
N LEU A 124 21.92 -17.80 -11.98
CA LEU A 124 22.98 -16.81 -11.94
C LEU A 124 22.38 -15.41 -11.81
N SER A 125 23.09 -14.48 -11.19
CA SER A 125 22.67 -13.07 -11.19
C SER A 125 22.87 -12.45 -12.58
N ALA A 126 21.87 -11.66 -13.02
CA ALA A 126 21.97 -10.93 -14.30
C ALA A 126 23.06 -9.85 -14.29
N THR A 127 23.52 -9.37 -13.13
CA THR A 127 24.37 -8.16 -13.07
C THR A 127 25.73 -8.38 -12.42
N ALA A 128 25.82 -9.24 -11.38
CA ALA A 128 27.06 -9.41 -10.62
C ALA A 128 27.14 -10.78 -9.92
N GLY A 129 28.31 -11.38 -9.91
CA GLY A 129 28.57 -12.67 -9.26
C GLY A 129 29.90 -13.25 -9.66
N SER A 130 30.19 -14.47 -9.18
CA SER A 130 31.42 -15.20 -9.52
C SER A 130 31.09 -16.63 -9.92
N VAL A 131 31.73 -17.09 -11.01
CA VAL A 131 31.65 -18.48 -11.51
C VAL A 131 33.04 -19.09 -11.43
N ALA A 132 33.19 -20.25 -10.79
CA ALA A 132 34.44 -20.99 -10.72
C ALA A 132 34.32 -22.34 -11.43
N LEU A 133 35.34 -22.66 -12.20
CA LEU A 133 35.63 -24.01 -12.67
C LEU A 133 36.66 -24.61 -11.72
N ALA A 134 36.33 -25.72 -11.06
CA ALA A 134 37.17 -26.29 -10.01
C ALA A 134 37.48 -27.77 -10.22
N ASN A 135 38.66 -28.20 -9.79
CA ASN A 135 39.10 -29.60 -9.83
C ASN A 135 38.66 -30.37 -8.56
N THR A 136 37.35 -30.31 -8.29
CA THR A 136 36.69 -31.01 -7.17
C THR A 136 35.25 -31.26 -7.53
N THR A 137 34.65 -32.32 -6.97
CA THR A 137 33.20 -32.62 -7.06
C THR A 137 32.46 -32.26 -5.77
N SER A 138 33.09 -31.53 -4.87
CA SER A 138 32.47 -31.03 -3.63
C SER A 138 32.34 -29.51 -3.69
N GLN A 139 31.40 -28.97 -2.91
CA GLN A 139 31.24 -27.52 -2.81
C GLN A 139 32.51 -26.84 -2.26
N LEU A 140 32.94 -25.76 -2.91
CA LEU A 140 34.12 -25.00 -2.50
C LEU A 140 33.92 -24.35 -1.13
N SER A 141 34.99 -24.36 -0.35
CA SER A 141 35.12 -23.66 0.93
C SER A 141 36.46 -22.92 0.96
N ALA A 142 36.69 -22.05 1.92
CA ALA A 142 37.96 -21.34 2.06
C ALA A 142 39.19 -22.29 2.08
N ALA A 143 39.03 -23.55 2.51
CA ALA A 143 40.09 -24.56 2.52
C ALA A 143 40.30 -25.24 1.15
N THR A 144 39.38 -25.11 0.22
CA THR A 144 39.41 -25.82 -1.08
C THR A 144 39.40 -24.88 -2.28
N GLU A 145 39.46 -23.55 -2.10
CA GLU A 145 39.57 -22.58 -3.20
C GLU A 145 40.86 -22.73 -4.03
N ASN A 146 41.89 -23.38 -3.48
CA ASN A 146 43.09 -23.72 -4.23
C ASN A 146 42.88 -24.81 -5.29
N THR A 147 41.70 -25.40 -5.40
CA THR A 147 41.31 -26.32 -6.48
C THR A 147 40.66 -25.63 -7.67
N ILE A 148 40.50 -24.32 -7.63
CA ILE A 148 39.95 -23.54 -8.76
C ILE A 148 40.94 -23.63 -9.95
N ILE A 149 40.39 -23.93 -11.12
CA ILE A 149 41.12 -24.05 -12.39
C ILE A 149 41.03 -22.70 -13.14
N ASP A 150 39.84 -22.12 -13.17
CA ASP A 150 39.55 -20.84 -13.83
C ASP A 150 38.39 -20.15 -13.10
N LEU A 151 38.42 -18.84 -13.06
CA LEU A 151 37.49 -18.04 -12.25
C LEU A 151 37.04 -16.79 -12.99
N LEU A 152 35.74 -16.57 -13.11
CA LEU A 152 35.18 -15.35 -13.65
C LEU A 152 34.40 -14.59 -12.58
N GLY A 153 34.83 -13.39 -12.20
CA GLY A 153 34.03 -12.40 -11.47
C GLY A 153 33.50 -11.33 -12.42
N TYR A 154 32.22 -10.94 -12.28
CA TYR A 154 31.58 -9.90 -13.08
C TYR A 154 30.77 -8.93 -12.23
N GLY A 155 30.66 -7.68 -12.70
CA GLY A 155 30.03 -6.58 -11.96
C GLY A 155 30.78 -6.25 -10.66
N ASN A 156 30.05 -6.05 -9.57
CA ASN A 156 30.63 -5.84 -8.23
C ASN A 156 30.88 -7.16 -7.49
N ALA A 157 31.41 -8.16 -8.19
CA ALA A 157 31.82 -9.43 -7.60
C ALA A 157 32.78 -9.23 -6.42
N ASN A 158 32.73 -10.16 -5.44
CA ASN A 158 33.65 -10.15 -4.31
C ASN A 158 35.10 -10.18 -4.80
N PRO A 159 35.96 -9.22 -4.41
CA PRO A 159 37.35 -9.17 -4.87
C PRO A 159 38.18 -10.42 -4.59
N SER A 160 37.83 -11.21 -3.58
CA SER A 160 38.52 -12.49 -3.30
C SER A 160 38.07 -13.65 -4.20
N ARG A 161 37.05 -13.42 -5.06
CA ARG A 161 36.49 -14.42 -5.97
C ARG A 161 36.42 -13.86 -7.42
N THR A 162 37.48 -13.21 -7.80
CA THR A 162 37.71 -12.72 -9.16
C THR A 162 39.22 -12.76 -9.44
N GLU A 163 39.60 -12.97 -10.67
CA GLU A 163 41.02 -12.90 -11.10
C GLU A 163 41.37 -11.42 -11.31
N THR A 164 42.30 -10.94 -10.51
CA THR A 164 42.81 -9.56 -10.46
C THR A 164 41.73 -8.50 -10.38
N ALA A 165 40.86 -8.36 -11.38
CA ALA A 165 39.75 -7.42 -11.42
C ALA A 165 38.55 -8.05 -12.15
N PRO A 166 37.30 -7.82 -11.69
CA PRO A 166 36.11 -8.36 -12.35
C PRO A 166 35.88 -7.71 -13.71
N THR A 167 35.24 -8.43 -14.61
CA THR A 167 34.69 -7.80 -15.82
C THR A 167 33.51 -6.89 -15.47
N ALA A 168 33.13 -6.01 -16.39
CA ALA A 168 31.99 -5.10 -16.15
C ALA A 168 30.68 -5.85 -15.82
N ALA A 169 29.69 -5.14 -15.26
CA ALA A 169 28.40 -5.72 -14.94
C ALA A 169 27.70 -6.22 -16.22
N LEU A 170 27.04 -7.37 -16.10
CA LEU A 170 26.19 -7.92 -17.15
C LEU A 170 24.77 -7.33 -17.07
N SER A 171 23.88 -7.79 -17.93
CA SER A 171 22.47 -7.46 -17.92
C SER A 171 21.62 -8.62 -18.46
N THR A 172 20.33 -8.46 -18.52
CA THR A 172 19.43 -9.44 -19.16
C THR A 172 19.65 -9.59 -20.65
N THR A 173 20.41 -8.68 -21.29
CA THR A 173 20.69 -8.68 -22.75
C THR A 173 22.18 -8.72 -23.09
N THR A 174 23.07 -8.81 -22.10
CA THR A 174 24.52 -8.90 -22.31
C THR A 174 25.14 -10.10 -21.60
N GLN A 175 26.27 -10.56 -22.13
CA GLN A 175 27.02 -11.68 -21.60
C GLN A 175 28.50 -11.34 -21.43
N ALA A 176 29.21 -12.02 -20.55
CA ALA A 176 30.65 -12.02 -20.50
C ALA A 176 31.17 -13.00 -21.56
N GLN A 177 32.02 -12.56 -22.46
CA GLN A 177 32.64 -13.39 -23.49
C GLN A 177 34.16 -13.24 -23.42
N ARG A 178 34.88 -14.35 -23.22
CA ARG A 178 36.34 -14.38 -23.23
C ARG A 178 36.88 -14.03 -24.62
N LEU A 179 37.87 -13.16 -24.67
CA LEU A 179 38.48 -12.66 -25.89
C LEU A 179 39.17 -13.77 -26.73
N ALA A 180 39.45 -13.49 -28.00
CA ALA A 180 39.99 -14.46 -28.95
C ALA A 180 39.24 -15.79 -28.97
N ALA A 181 37.88 -15.76 -28.88
CA ALA A 181 36.99 -16.91 -28.90
C ALA A 181 37.31 -17.97 -27.78
N GLY A 182 37.81 -17.54 -26.62
CA GLY A 182 38.17 -18.39 -25.51
C GLY A 182 39.71 -18.55 -25.31
N CYS A 183 40.53 -18.06 -26.18
CA CYS A 183 41.99 -18.28 -26.17
C CYS A 183 42.74 -17.34 -25.22
N THR A 184 42.20 -16.18 -24.88
CA THR A 184 42.86 -15.19 -23.99
C THR A 184 42.62 -15.55 -22.54
N ASP A 185 43.71 -15.65 -21.76
CA ASP A 185 43.68 -15.88 -20.33
C ASP A 185 44.95 -15.31 -19.71
N THR A 186 44.83 -14.26 -18.90
CA THR A 186 45.91 -13.48 -18.31
C THR A 186 45.74 -13.34 -16.78
N ASP A 187 44.88 -14.14 -16.15
CA ASP A 187 44.46 -14.03 -14.73
C ASP A 187 43.89 -12.65 -14.40
N ASN A 188 43.17 -12.02 -15.34
CA ASN A 188 42.53 -10.73 -15.14
C ASN A 188 41.20 -10.66 -15.90
N ASN A 189 40.09 -10.90 -15.23
CA ASN A 189 38.77 -10.96 -15.88
C ASN A 189 38.41 -9.67 -16.61
N ALA A 190 38.86 -8.50 -16.13
CA ALA A 190 38.63 -7.22 -16.82
C ALA A 190 39.36 -7.13 -18.17
N SER A 191 40.48 -7.83 -18.35
CA SER A 191 41.27 -7.87 -19.58
C SER A 191 40.90 -9.04 -20.48
N ASP A 192 40.48 -10.14 -19.91
CA ASP A 192 40.24 -11.40 -20.62
C ASP A 192 38.84 -11.50 -21.18
N PHE A 193 37.88 -10.76 -20.62
CA PHE A 193 36.46 -10.77 -21.04
C PHE A 193 36.02 -9.42 -21.56
N ALA A 194 35.18 -9.46 -22.58
CA ALA A 194 34.37 -8.32 -23.01
C ALA A 194 32.91 -8.59 -22.63
N VAL A 195 32.20 -7.55 -22.12
CA VAL A 195 30.74 -7.56 -22.00
C VAL A 195 30.15 -7.16 -23.35
N VAL A 196 29.48 -8.10 -23.99
CA VAL A 196 28.90 -7.95 -25.32
C VAL A 196 27.41 -8.26 -25.32
N ALA A 197 26.70 -7.83 -26.38
CA ALA A 197 25.30 -8.26 -26.55
C ALA A 197 25.24 -9.80 -26.56
N ALA A 198 24.24 -10.35 -25.86
CA ALA A 198 24.11 -11.80 -25.71
C ALA A 198 23.94 -12.47 -27.09
N SER A 199 24.85 -13.37 -27.43
CA SER A 199 24.87 -14.17 -28.65
C SER A 199 24.72 -15.66 -28.33
N LEU A 200 24.29 -16.47 -29.30
CA LEU A 200 24.15 -17.91 -29.08
C LEU A 200 25.46 -18.54 -28.62
N PRO A 201 25.45 -19.34 -27.56
CA PRO A 201 26.62 -20.01 -27.05
C PRO A 201 27.08 -21.15 -27.98
N ARG A 202 28.37 -21.40 -27.96
CA ARG A 202 28.99 -22.55 -28.63
C ARG A 202 28.81 -23.80 -27.77
N ARG A 203 28.90 -24.97 -28.39
CA ARG A 203 28.67 -26.27 -27.76
C ARG A 203 29.63 -27.32 -28.31
N SER A 204 29.56 -28.55 -27.83
CA SER A 204 30.43 -29.62 -28.25
C SER A 204 30.41 -29.96 -29.75
N SER A 205 29.32 -29.62 -30.44
CA SER A 205 29.14 -29.77 -31.89
C SER A 205 29.64 -28.56 -32.71
N THR A 206 30.08 -27.48 -32.05
CA THR A 206 30.68 -26.32 -32.75
C THR A 206 32.05 -26.70 -33.35
N PRO A 207 32.42 -26.24 -34.57
CA PRO A 207 33.75 -26.48 -35.13
C PRO A 207 34.88 -26.14 -34.14
N LEU A 208 35.95 -26.93 -34.14
CA LEU A 208 37.07 -26.72 -33.21
C LEU A 208 37.75 -25.38 -33.48
N ASN A 209 38.17 -24.68 -32.44
CA ASN A 209 38.91 -23.44 -32.47
C ASN A 209 40.30 -23.61 -31.79
N ALA A 210 41.35 -23.94 -32.56
CA ALA A 210 42.67 -24.15 -31.99
C ALA A 210 43.39 -22.85 -31.63
N CYS A 211 43.82 -22.70 -30.36
CA CYS A 211 44.59 -21.58 -29.86
C CYS A 211 46.08 -21.74 -30.24
N GLY A 212 46.64 -21.00 -31.20
CA GLY A 212 48.07 -20.92 -31.48
C GLY A 212 48.64 -22.13 -32.24
N GLY A 213 48.40 -22.25 -33.52
CA GLY A 213 49.10 -23.16 -34.38
C GLY A 213 50.37 -22.55 -34.99
N THR A 214 51.57 -22.87 -34.47
CA THR A 214 52.86 -22.72 -35.19
C THR A 214 53.43 -24.12 -35.38
N GLY A 215 53.25 -24.64 -36.59
CA GLY A 215 53.95 -25.83 -37.07
C GLY A 215 54.33 -25.61 -38.55
N PRO A 216 55.63 -25.83 -39.01
CA PRO A 216 56.01 -25.55 -40.37
C PRO A 216 55.58 -26.74 -41.27
N GLY A 217 54.62 -26.44 -42.16
CA GLY A 217 54.37 -27.25 -43.38
C GLY A 217 54.68 -26.40 -44.62
N PRO A 218 55.00 -27.03 -45.77
CA PRO A 218 55.49 -26.29 -46.93
C PRO A 218 54.43 -25.30 -47.44
N ASP A 219 54.98 -24.15 -47.82
CA ASP A 219 54.36 -22.97 -48.37
C ASP A 219 53.24 -23.32 -49.38
N PRO A 220 51.96 -23.03 -49.06
CA PRO A 220 50.94 -22.86 -50.05
C PRO A 220 50.89 -21.35 -50.38
N GLU A 221 50.71 -21.01 -51.67
CA GLU A 221 50.43 -19.64 -52.15
C GLU A 221 49.64 -18.83 -51.11
N PRO A 222 49.91 -17.50 -50.96
CA PRO A 222 49.23 -16.66 -49.98
C PRO A 222 47.73 -16.75 -50.14
N VAL A 223 47.01 -17.33 -49.14
CA VAL A 223 45.55 -17.31 -49.09
C VAL A 223 45.18 -15.85 -48.89
N ALA A 224 44.56 -15.28 -49.91
CA ALA A 224 44.10 -13.89 -49.89
C ALA A 224 43.27 -13.62 -48.66
N GLN A 225 43.67 -12.62 -47.87
CA GLN A 225 42.92 -12.21 -46.64
C GLN A 225 41.58 -11.59 -47.09
N PRO A 226 40.49 -11.80 -46.34
CA PRO A 226 39.21 -11.21 -46.68
C PRO A 226 39.20 -9.70 -46.34
N ILE A 227 38.48 -8.94 -47.14
CA ILE A 227 38.15 -7.54 -46.82
C ILE A 227 37.33 -7.52 -45.53
N VAL A 228 37.69 -6.66 -44.54
CA VAL A 228 36.97 -6.47 -43.26
C VAL A 228 36.27 -5.10 -43.30
N PRO A 229 34.95 -5.05 -43.58
CA PRO A 229 34.15 -3.82 -43.51
C PRO A 229 33.86 -3.45 -42.06
N ALA A 230 33.83 -2.14 -41.76
CA ALA A 230 33.35 -1.56 -40.51
C ALA A 230 32.27 -0.51 -40.80
N CYS A 231 31.04 -0.87 -40.54
CA CYS A 231 29.84 -0.07 -40.77
C CYS A 231 29.02 0.03 -39.50
N PRO A 232 28.40 1.18 -39.17
CA PRO A 232 27.44 1.26 -38.06
C PRO A 232 26.22 0.38 -38.38
N ALA A 233 25.71 -0.33 -37.38
CA ALA A 233 24.52 -1.16 -37.58
C ALA A 233 23.28 -0.33 -37.96
N THR A 234 23.21 0.92 -37.48
CA THR A 234 22.08 1.84 -37.69
C THR A 234 22.57 3.29 -37.91
N LEU A 235 21.93 4.00 -38.84
CA LEU A 235 22.02 5.45 -39.01
C LEU A 235 20.65 6.07 -38.76
N GLN A 236 20.50 6.81 -37.65
CA GLN A 236 19.29 7.53 -37.31
C GLN A 236 19.26 8.91 -37.97
N VAL A 237 18.16 9.26 -38.66
CA VAL A 237 17.93 10.56 -39.28
C VAL A 237 16.50 11.02 -39.02
N THR A 238 16.28 12.30 -38.75
CA THR A 238 14.95 12.88 -38.66
C THR A 238 14.43 13.29 -40.03
N GLN A 239 13.18 12.98 -40.34
CA GLN A 239 12.54 13.43 -41.58
C GLN A 239 12.68 14.95 -41.77
N GLY A 240 13.04 15.39 -42.95
CA GLY A 240 13.29 16.81 -43.22
C GLY A 240 14.71 17.28 -42.86
N SER A 241 15.56 16.44 -42.32
CA SER A 241 16.97 16.70 -42.04
C SER A 241 17.87 15.80 -42.88
N ALA A 242 19.07 16.27 -43.20
CA ALA A 242 20.10 15.43 -43.84
C ALA A 242 20.96 14.75 -42.78
N GLY A 243 21.36 13.50 -43.02
CA GLY A 243 22.24 12.72 -42.14
C GLY A 243 23.38 12.05 -42.91
N SER A 244 24.45 11.66 -42.23
CA SER A 244 25.52 10.88 -42.85
C SER A 244 26.29 10.02 -41.85
N ALA A 245 26.87 8.91 -42.31
CA ALA A 245 27.78 8.06 -41.57
C ALA A 245 29.01 7.73 -42.41
N THR A 246 30.19 7.65 -41.79
CA THR A 246 31.40 7.17 -42.43
C THR A 246 31.49 5.67 -42.32
N LEU A 247 31.71 4.99 -43.43
CA LEU A 247 31.94 3.55 -43.55
C LEU A 247 33.39 3.32 -43.87
N THR A 248 34.00 2.29 -43.33
CA THR A 248 35.40 1.95 -43.69
C THR A 248 35.54 0.46 -44.02
N ALA A 249 36.55 0.11 -44.78
CA ALA A 249 36.95 -1.27 -45.01
C ALA A 249 38.48 -1.39 -45.10
N ARG A 250 39.03 -2.50 -44.61
CA ARG A 250 40.47 -2.82 -44.68
C ARG A 250 40.64 -4.20 -45.27
N ASP A 251 41.76 -4.32 -45.98
CA ASP A 251 42.26 -5.58 -46.49
C ASP A 251 43.77 -5.64 -46.20
N LEU A 252 44.24 -6.72 -45.55
CA LEU A 252 45.58 -6.78 -45.02
C LEU A 252 46.65 -7.12 -46.06
N ASP A 253 46.23 -7.68 -47.17
CA ASP A 253 47.13 -8.12 -48.26
C ASP A 253 46.81 -7.50 -49.61
N SER A 254 45.74 -6.71 -49.72
CA SER A 254 45.38 -6.00 -50.95
C SER A 254 44.87 -4.57 -50.74
N ILE A 255 44.49 -3.86 -51.77
CA ILE A 255 43.99 -2.50 -51.71
C ILE A 255 42.49 -2.47 -51.97
N VAL A 256 41.73 -2.06 -51.00
CA VAL A 256 40.27 -1.81 -51.17
C VAL A 256 40.09 -0.59 -52.05
N ASN A 257 39.55 -0.80 -53.26
CA ASN A 257 39.49 0.18 -54.30
C ASN A 257 38.10 0.52 -54.83
N SER A 258 37.06 -0.10 -54.26
CA SER A 258 35.67 0.19 -54.61
C SER A 258 34.73 0.05 -53.43
N ALA A 259 33.62 0.80 -53.42
CA ALA A 259 32.48 0.64 -52.52
C ALA A 259 31.20 0.97 -53.30
N VAL A 260 30.22 0.07 -53.25
CA VAL A 260 28.94 0.27 -53.93
C VAL A 260 27.77 -0.06 -52.99
N LEU A 261 26.65 0.64 -53.14
CA LEU A 261 25.39 0.28 -52.53
C LEU A 261 24.77 -0.87 -53.34
N SER A 262 24.94 -2.09 -52.85
CA SER A 262 24.59 -3.32 -53.58
C SER A 262 23.16 -3.77 -53.42
N ALA A 263 22.47 -3.36 -52.32
CA ALA A 263 21.05 -3.62 -52.11
C ALA A 263 20.39 -2.53 -51.26
N GLY A 264 19.08 -2.36 -51.41
CA GLY A 264 18.28 -1.40 -50.63
C GLY A 264 18.34 0.04 -51.16
N ALA A 265 18.73 0.27 -52.41
CA ALA A 265 18.81 1.61 -52.99
C ALA A 265 17.46 2.36 -52.92
N VAL A 266 17.45 3.55 -52.34
CA VAL A 266 16.29 4.44 -52.18
C VAL A 266 16.67 5.83 -52.66
N ALA A 267 15.77 6.53 -53.37
CA ALA A 267 16.00 7.90 -53.81
C ALA A 267 16.29 8.82 -52.59
N GLY A 268 17.42 9.54 -52.66
CA GLY A 268 17.88 10.38 -51.55
C GLY A 268 18.79 9.70 -50.53
N ILE A 269 19.06 8.39 -50.66
CA ILE A 269 20.11 7.69 -49.91
C ILE A 269 21.22 7.27 -50.89
N GLU A 270 22.42 7.75 -50.66
CA GLU A 270 23.52 7.55 -51.58
C GLU A 270 24.87 7.32 -50.88
N LEU A 271 25.71 6.52 -51.51
CA LEU A 271 27.12 6.37 -51.12
C LEU A 271 27.98 7.38 -51.91
N ARG A 272 28.75 8.20 -51.21
CA ARG A 272 29.54 9.27 -51.77
C ARG A 272 30.91 9.41 -51.10
N ASN A 273 31.78 10.25 -51.69
CA ASN A 273 33.11 10.55 -51.14
C ASN A 273 33.94 9.29 -50.87
N PHE A 274 33.88 8.30 -51.79
CA PHE A 274 34.74 7.13 -51.66
C PHE A 274 36.20 7.52 -51.79
N VAL A 275 37.03 7.07 -50.89
CA VAL A 275 38.47 7.19 -50.86
C VAL A 275 39.07 5.78 -50.79
N ALA A 276 39.76 5.35 -51.82
CA ALA A 276 40.45 4.06 -51.87
C ALA A 276 41.54 3.98 -50.79
N ALA A 277 41.86 2.77 -50.35
CA ALA A 277 43.00 2.52 -49.46
C ALA A 277 44.30 2.99 -50.13
N SER A 278 45.11 3.73 -49.38
CA SER A 278 46.39 4.32 -49.93
C SER A 278 47.49 3.30 -50.06
N SER A 279 47.38 2.16 -49.39
CA SER A 279 48.31 1.02 -49.45
C SER A 279 47.59 -0.23 -48.88
N THR A 280 48.21 -1.37 -49.09
CA THR A 280 47.83 -2.65 -48.44
C THR A 280 47.71 -2.47 -46.93
N GLY A 281 46.65 -2.92 -46.35
CA GLY A 281 46.36 -2.79 -44.91
C GLY A 281 45.82 -1.41 -44.46
N ALA A 282 45.84 -0.38 -45.31
CA ALA A 282 45.25 0.92 -45.02
C ALA A 282 43.71 0.88 -45.16
N PRO A 283 42.96 1.69 -44.43
CA PRO A 283 41.50 1.74 -44.56
C PRO A 283 41.10 2.50 -45.83
N ALA A 284 40.16 1.95 -46.61
CA ALA A 284 39.32 2.70 -47.51
C ALA A 284 38.16 3.33 -46.73
N SER A 285 37.59 4.42 -47.22
CA SER A 285 36.43 5.04 -46.60
C SER A 285 35.36 5.46 -47.61
N ALA A 286 34.10 5.48 -47.21
CA ALA A 286 32.98 6.02 -47.94
C ALA A 286 32.01 6.74 -46.99
N THR A 287 31.25 7.68 -47.50
CA THR A 287 30.20 8.37 -46.74
C THR A 287 28.83 7.89 -47.24
N LEU A 288 28.06 7.26 -46.32
CA LEU A 288 26.63 7.03 -46.55
C LEU A 288 25.90 8.32 -46.24
N GLY A 289 25.23 8.94 -47.19
CA GLY A 289 24.46 10.16 -47.06
C GLY A 289 22.99 9.91 -47.21
N VAL A 290 22.18 10.56 -46.33
CA VAL A 290 20.72 10.56 -46.37
C VAL A 290 20.25 12.00 -46.59
N GLY A 291 19.49 12.22 -47.64
CA GLY A 291 18.94 13.53 -47.98
C GLY A 291 17.69 13.87 -47.14
N ALA A 292 17.43 15.18 -46.97
CA ALA A 292 16.25 15.68 -46.21
C ALA A 292 14.90 15.27 -46.84
N SER A 293 14.87 14.87 -48.10
CA SER A 293 13.67 14.44 -48.82
C SER A 293 13.28 12.98 -48.59
N VAL A 294 14.10 12.20 -47.87
CA VAL A 294 13.76 10.78 -47.54
C VAL A 294 12.60 10.74 -46.56
N GLY A 295 11.55 9.98 -46.92
CA GLY A 295 10.37 9.82 -46.07
C GLY A 295 10.67 9.06 -44.80
N ALA A 296 9.75 9.14 -43.80
CA ALA A 296 9.86 8.32 -42.61
C ALA A 296 9.80 6.83 -42.94
N GLY A 297 10.66 6.04 -42.30
CA GLY A 297 10.69 4.60 -42.53
C GLY A 297 12.03 3.97 -42.12
N SER A 298 12.11 2.66 -42.26
CA SER A 298 13.33 1.86 -42.04
C SER A 298 13.83 1.33 -43.39
N TYR A 299 15.07 1.63 -43.70
CA TYR A 299 15.67 1.34 -44.97
C TYR A 299 16.93 0.47 -44.77
N PRO A 300 16.80 -0.86 -44.82
CA PRO A 300 17.93 -1.76 -44.72
C PRO A 300 18.76 -1.70 -46.00
N LEU A 301 20.05 -1.37 -45.87
CA LEU A 301 20.99 -1.21 -46.96
C LEU A 301 22.09 -2.25 -46.86
N THR A 302 22.61 -2.69 -48.01
CA THR A 302 23.84 -3.49 -48.09
C THR A 302 24.87 -2.74 -48.90
N ILE A 303 26.06 -2.53 -48.32
CA ILE A 303 27.21 -1.89 -48.96
C ILE A 303 28.28 -2.96 -49.18
N THR A 304 28.76 -3.06 -50.42
CA THR A 304 29.80 -4.01 -50.82
C THR A 304 31.09 -3.25 -51.15
N PHE A 305 32.15 -3.62 -50.46
CA PHE A 305 33.52 -3.17 -50.75
C PHE A 305 34.24 -4.21 -51.62
N GLY A 306 35.05 -3.75 -52.58
CA GLY A 306 35.86 -4.62 -53.42
C GLY A 306 37.32 -4.17 -53.41
N ASN A 307 38.24 -5.13 -53.60
CA ASN A 307 39.69 -4.89 -53.72
C ASN A 307 40.22 -5.09 -55.14
N ASN A 308 41.49 -4.84 -55.33
CA ASN A 308 42.17 -5.03 -56.63
C ASN A 308 42.43 -6.49 -56.98
N ASP A 309 42.25 -7.41 -56.13
CA ASP A 309 42.37 -8.87 -56.34
C ASP A 309 41.06 -9.57 -56.68
N GLY A 310 39.96 -8.76 -56.84
CA GLY A 310 38.65 -9.25 -57.23
C GLY A 310 37.80 -9.84 -56.10
N GLN A 311 38.24 -9.70 -54.82
CA GLN A 311 37.45 -10.10 -53.68
C GLN A 311 36.42 -9.01 -53.35
N SER A 312 35.34 -9.39 -52.67
CA SER A 312 34.34 -8.46 -52.13
C SER A 312 33.83 -8.91 -50.77
N ALA A 313 33.49 -7.94 -49.91
CA ALA A 313 32.83 -8.16 -48.64
C ALA A 313 31.79 -7.08 -48.41
N SER A 314 30.67 -7.49 -47.76
CA SER A 314 29.53 -6.58 -47.55
C SER A 314 29.27 -6.34 -46.08
N CYS A 315 28.76 -5.15 -45.76
CA CYS A 315 28.16 -4.83 -44.47
C CYS A 315 26.74 -4.30 -44.66
N SER A 316 25.94 -4.42 -43.63
CA SER A 316 24.55 -3.91 -43.59
C SER A 316 24.45 -2.69 -42.69
N VAL A 317 23.71 -1.67 -43.16
CA VAL A 317 23.36 -0.47 -42.37
C VAL A 317 21.85 -0.29 -42.47
N ASN A 318 21.16 -0.21 -41.36
CA ASN A 318 19.76 0.17 -41.35
C ASN A 318 19.63 1.69 -41.19
N VAL A 319 19.16 2.39 -42.21
CA VAL A 319 18.84 3.82 -42.12
C VAL A 319 17.42 3.94 -41.58
N SER A 320 17.26 4.51 -40.39
CA SER A 320 15.99 4.78 -39.78
C SER A 320 15.67 6.27 -39.81
N VAL A 321 14.66 6.64 -40.63
CA VAL A 321 14.16 8.02 -40.73
C VAL A 321 12.92 8.17 -39.85
N ALA A 322 13.08 8.87 -38.74
CA ALA A 322 11.97 9.14 -37.84
C ALA A 322 11.01 10.18 -38.45
N GLY A 323 9.70 9.87 -38.51
CA GLY A 323 8.66 10.80 -38.94
C GLY A 323 8.45 11.92 -37.92
N GLN A 324 8.09 13.11 -38.41
CA GLN A 324 7.60 14.17 -37.54
C GLN A 324 6.08 14.05 -37.42
N LEU A 325 5.60 13.69 -36.24
CA LEU A 325 4.18 13.61 -35.91
C LEU A 325 3.83 14.71 -34.89
N THR A 326 2.58 15.16 -34.90
CA THR A 326 2.06 15.96 -33.75
C THR A 326 1.85 15.08 -32.53
N ILE A 327 1.80 15.68 -31.34
CA ILE A 327 1.54 14.93 -30.12
C ILE A 327 0.18 14.20 -30.16
N PRO A 328 -0.94 14.84 -30.59
CA PRO A 328 -2.22 14.14 -30.74
C PRO A 328 -2.18 12.95 -31.71
N GLN A 329 -1.38 13.02 -32.78
CA GLN A 329 -1.20 11.87 -33.69
C GLN A 329 -0.46 10.72 -33.03
N ILE A 330 0.52 11.00 -32.15
CA ILE A 330 1.24 9.98 -31.37
C ILE A 330 0.28 9.36 -30.34
N GLN A 331 -0.46 10.17 -29.59
CA GLN A 331 -1.42 9.72 -28.58
C GLN A 331 -2.54 8.88 -29.22
N GLY A 332 -3.19 9.42 -30.24
CA GLY A 332 -4.40 8.81 -30.84
C GLY A 332 -5.59 8.79 -29.89
N ALA A 333 -6.74 8.35 -30.40
CA ALA A 333 -7.98 8.19 -29.62
C ALA A 333 -8.20 6.77 -29.09
N ALA A 334 -7.27 5.86 -29.32
CA ALA A 334 -7.34 4.48 -28.83
C ALA A 334 -6.62 4.38 -27.47
N PRO A 335 -6.94 3.34 -26.67
CA PRO A 335 -6.27 3.13 -25.38
C PRO A 335 -4.75 2.96 -25.44
N LYS A 336 -4.18 2.77 -26.62
CA LYS A 336 -2.74 2.66 -26.89
C LYS A 336 -2.41 3.35 -28.19
N SER A 337 -1.23 3.96 -28.24
CA SER A 337 -0.70 4.55 -29.44
C SER A 337 -0.50 3.52 -30.57
N SER A 338 -0.92 3.85 -31.78
CA SER A 338 -0.64 3.05 -32.98
C SER A 338 0.84 3.06 -33.39
N PHE A 339 1.63 3.94 -32.81
CA PHE A 339 3.06 4.11 -33.04
C PHE A 339 3.92 3.42 -31.97
N ALA A 340 3.33 2.69 -31.03
CA ALA A 340 4.06 1.98 -29.98
C ALA A 340 5.20 1.11 -30.57
N GLY A 341 6.39 1.20 -29.98
CA GLY A 341 7.60 0.50 -30.42
C GLY A 341 8.33 1.16 -31.59
N THR A 342 7.85 2.29 -32.15
CA THR A 342 8.50 2.99 -33.26
C THR A 342 9.23 4.26 -32.77
N VAL A 343 10.28 4.63 -33.48
CA VAL A 343 10.98 5.89 -33.24
C VAL A 343 10.26 7.01 -33.98
N GLN A 344 9.86 8.03 -33.22
CA GLN A 344 9.15 9.19 -33.77
C GLN A 344 9.80 10.49 -33.35
N THR A 345 9.58 11.53 -34.13
CA THR A 345 9.97 12.90 -33.80
C THR A 345 8.68 13.72 -33.63
N THR A 346 8.60 14.46 -32.52
CA THR A 346 7.53 15.42 -32.28
C THR A 346 8.09 16.73 -31.75
N GLN A 347 7.20 17.72 -31.57
CA GLN A 347 7.54 18.97 -30.91
C GLN A 347 6.42 19.41 -29.98
N GLY A 348 6.79 20.12 -28.92
CA GLY A 348 5.85 20.66 -27.94
C GLY A 348 6.52 21.64 -27.00
N VAL A 349 5.70 22.42 -26.30
CA VAL A 349 6.15 23.33 -25.24
C VAL A 349 6.31 22.54 -23.95
N VAL A 350 7.44 22.67 -23.26
CA VAL A 350 7.67 22.04 -21.96
C VAL A 350 6.76 22.67 -20.92
N THR A 351 5.88 21.88 -20.33
CA THR A 351 4.86 22.32 -19.36
C THR A 351 5.23 22.03 -17.91
N ALA A 352 5.98 20.95 -17.65
CA ALA A 352 6.49 20.61 -16.33
C ALA A 352 7.78 19.77 -16.41
N LEU A 353 8.60 19.87 -15.36
CA LEU A 353 9.76 19.01 -15.13
C LEU A 353 9.46 18.13 -13.92
N VAL A 354 9.75 16.81 -14.01
CA VAL A 354 9.64 15.86 -12.91
C VAL A 354 10.93 15.08 -12.75
N GLY A 355 11.10 14.34 -11.67
CA GLY A 355 12.34 13.64 -11.36
C GLY A 355 12.82 12.65 -12.42
N SER A 356 11.91 12.05 -13.19
CA SER A 356 12.20 11.05 -14.23
C SER A 356 12.11 11.58 -15.66
N GLY A 357 11.83 12.88 -15.88
CA GLY A 357 11.65 13.43 -17.21
C GLY A 357 10.97 14.79 -17.25
N TYR A 358 10.23 15.04 -18.31
CA TYR A 358 9.49 16.28 -18.50
C TYR A 358 8.25 16.07 -19.38
N PHE A 359 7.27 16.93 -19.24
CA PHE A 359 6.06 16.94 -20.07
C PHE A 359 6.18 17.99 -21.16
N ILE A 360 5.69 17.64 -22.36
CA ILE A 360 5.55 18.56 -23.48
C ILE A 360 4.12 18.57 -23.97
N GLN A 361 3.64 19.72 -24.41
CA GLN A 361 2.29 19.87 -24.97
C GLN A 361 2.32 20.63 -26.30
N ASP A 362 1.50 20.18 -27.26
CA ASP A 362 1.26 20.93 -28.50
C ASP A 362 0.50 22.22 -28.17
N PRO A 363 1.07 23.41 -28.45
CA PRO A 363 0.42 24.66 -28.08
C PRO A 363 -0.86 24.97 -28.87
N ASN A 364 -1.09 24.30 -29.99
CA ASN A 364 -2.25 24.52 -30.85
C ASN A 364 -3.31 23.42 -30.70
N GLY A 365 -2.88 22.21 -30.32
CA GLY A 365 -3.72 21.02 -30.32
C GLY A 365 -4.25 20.66 -31.71
N ASP A 366 -5.04 19.59 -31.80
CA ASP A 366 -5.76 19.22 -33.02
C ASP A 366 -7.27 19.54 -32.97
N GLY A 367 -7.74 20.07 -31.84
CA GLY A 367 -9.15 20.40 -31.59
C GLY A 367 -10.04 19.17 -31.38
N ASN A 368 -9.48 17.97 -31.27
CA ASN A 368 -10.23 16.74 -31.00
C ASN A 368 -10.17 16.42 -29.50
N PRO A 369 -11.26 16.49 -28.76
CA PRO A 369 -11.24 16.23 -27.31
C PRO A 369 -10.97 14.76 -26.92
N ALA A 370 -10.93 13.85 -27.89
CA ALA A 370 -10.64 12.43 -27.63
C ALA A 370 -9.14 12.07 -27.83
N THR A 371 -8.30 13.06 -28.15
CA THR A 371 -6.84 12.90 -28.31
C THR A 371 -6.13 13.86 -27.38
N SER A 372 -5.21 13.37 -26.54
CA SER A 372 -4.41 14.25 -25.70
C SER A 372 -3.40 15.05 -26.55
N ASP A 373 -3.29 16.34 -26.24
CA ASP A 373 -2.25 17.24 -26.77
C ASP A 373 -0.95 17.17 -25.94
N GLY A 374 -0.91 16.41 -24.83
CA GLY A 374 0.23 16.26 -23.92
C GLY A 374 0.97 14.94 -24.12
N LEU A 375 2.26 14.93 -23.77
CA LEU A 375 3.10 13.73 -23.86
C LEU A 375 4.24 13.79 -22.83
N PHE A 376 4.46 12.67 -22.14
CA PHE A 376 5.59 12.52 -21.23
C PHE A 376 6.85 12.11 -22.00
N VAL A 377 7.98 12.71 -21.65
CA VAL A 377 9.31 12.37 -22.17
C VAL A 377 10.15 11.84 -21.03
N PHE A 378 10.31 10.51 -20.98
CA PHE A 378 11.09 9.83 -19.95
C PHE A 378 12.59 9.95 -20.25
N GLY A 379 13.38 10.38 -19.27
CA GLY A 379 14.83 10.50 -19.32
C GLY A 379 15.35 11.76 -18.66
N SER A 380 16.56 12.19 -19.06
CA SER A 380 17.18 13.39 -18.49
C SER A 380 16.43 14.66 -18.91
N ASN A 381 16.10 15.51 -17.95
CA ASN A 381 15.58 16.85 -18.16
C ASN A 381 16.68 17.93 -18.19
N ALA A 382 17.96 17.52 -18.19
CA ALA A 382 19.08 18.44 -18.23
C ALA A 382 19.09 19.29 -19.55
N GLY A 383 19.09 20.60 -19.40
CA GLY A 383 19.12 21.54 -20.52
C GLY A 383 17.76 21.91 -21.10
N VAL A 384 16.64 21.48 -20.50
CA VAL A 384 15.29 21.95 -20.83
C VAL A 384 14.70 22.75 -19.66
N ALA A 385 13.85 23.71 -19.99
CA ALA A 385 13.15 24.55 -19.02
C ALA A 385 11.66 24.67 -19.40
N VAL A 386 10.80 24.86 -18.41
CA VAL A 386 9.39 25.16 -18.64
C VAL A 386 9.25 26.39 -19.53
N GLY A 387 8.41 26.30 -20.57
CA GLY A 387 8.24 27.32 -21.60
C GLY A 387 9.18 27.16 -22.80
N ASP A 388 10.12 26.21 -22.81
CA ASP A 388 10.90 25.90 -24.02
C ASP A 388 10.02 25.17 -25.04
N LEU A 389 10.04 25.60 -26.27
CA LEU A 389 9.54 24.83 -27.41
C LEU A 389 10.65 23.89 -27.87
N VAL A 390 10.46 22.62 -27.70
CA VAL A 390 11.45 21.58 -28.00
C VAL A 390 10.99 20.65 -29.10
N ARG A 391 11.96 20.16 -29.87
CA ARG A 391 11.79 19.02 -30.77
C ARG A 391 12.49 17.81 -30.17
N VAL A 392 11.74 16.71 -30.03
CA VAL A 392 12.20 15.48 -29.38
C VAL A 392 12.07 14.30 -30.33
N THR A 393 13.11 13.47 -30.38
CA THR A 393 13.11 12.19 -31.09
C THR A 393 13.32 11.07 -30.08
N GLY A 394 12.40 10.12 -30.04
CA GLY A 394 12.44 9.01 -29.10
C GLY A 394 11.56 7.85 -29.55
N THR A 395 11.63 6.75 -28.81
CA THR A 395 10.75 5.58 -29.01
C THR A 395 9.43 5.82 -28.32
N VAL A 396 8.33 5.71 -29.06
CA VAL A 396 6.98 5.71 -28.48
C VAL A 396 6.79 4.43 -27.68
N THR A 397 6.50 4.56 -26.40
CA THR A 397 6.40 3.44 -25.46
C THR A 397 5.06 3.48 -24.76
N GLU A 398 4.43 2.33 -24.62
CA GLU A 398 3.26 2.12 -23.78
C GLU A 398 3.72 1.61 -22.41
N TYR A 399 3.88 2.51 -21.48
CA TYR A 399 4.29 2.15 -20.12
C TYR A 399 3.09 1.79 -19.26
N THR A 400 3.15 0.66 -18.56
CA THR A 400 2.13 0.22 -17.61
C THR A 400 2.69 0.31 -16.19
N PRO A 401 2.28 1.28 -15.38
CA PRO A 401 2.71 1.38 -13.99
C PRO A 401 2.36 0.13 -13.18
N THR A 402 3.14 -0.15 -12.15
CA THR A 402 2.87 -1.30 -11.25
C THR A 402 1.47 -1.21 -10.65
N GLY A 403 0.70 -2.29 -10.77
CA GLY A 403 -0.67 -2.36 -10.31
C GLY A 403 -1.72 -1.70 -11.22
N ALA A 404 -1.31 -1.12 -12.36
CA ALA A 404 -2.23 -0.54 -13.33
C ALA A 404 -2.84 -1.60 -14.25
N THR A 405 -4.08 -1.33 -14.68
CA THR A 405 -4.78 -2.12 -15.72
C THR A 405 -4.72 -1.46 -17.10
N ARG A 406 -4.19 -0.23 -17.17
CA ARG A 406 -3.97 0.53 -18.41
C ARG A 406 -2.51 0.94 -18.52
N SER A 407 -2.05 1.15 -19.77
CA SER A 407 -0.79 1.87 -20.07
C SER A 407 -1.06 3.35 -20.28
N TYR A 408 0.02 4.13 -20.31
CA TYR A 408 0.03 5.47 -20.90
C TYR A 408 1.18 5.61 -21.88
N THR A 409 1.00 6.55 -22.83
CA THR A 409 1.96 6.77 -23.92
C THR A 409 3.06 7.73 -23.48
N GLU A 410 4.32 7.33 -23.67
CA GLU A 410 5.50 8.16 -23.38
C GLU A 410 6.56 8.04 -24.48
N LEU A 411 7.51 8.97 -24.54
CA LEU A 411 8.74 8.83 -25.30
C LEU A 411 9.87 8.35 -24.41
N THR A 412 10.46 7.22 -24.79
CA THR A 412 11.66 6.66 -24.15
C THR A 412 12.84 6.63 -25.10
N ASN A 413 14.03 6.20 -24.63
CA ASN A 413 15.23 6.10 -25.45
C ASN A 413 15.45 7.37 -26.29
N VAL A 414 15.37 8.53 -25.65
CA VAL A 414 15.46 9.85 -26.32
C VAL A 414 16.80 10.00 -27.00
N ALA A 415 16.78 9.97 -28.33
CA ALA A 415 17.99 10.09 -29.17
C ALA A 415 18.45 11.55 -29.31
N ALA A 416 17.51 12.50 -29.29
CA ALA A 416 17.79 13.92 -29.38
C ALA A 416 16.68 14.78 -28.80
N THR A 417 17.05 15.82 -28.05
CA THR A 417 16.21 16.94 -27.68
C THR A 417 16.88 18.24 -28.12
N SER A 418 16.16 19.10 -28.83
CA SER A 418 16.67 20.39 -29.27
C SER A 418 15.65 21.50 -28.99
N LYS A 419 16.08 22.56 -28.31
CA LYS A 419 15.31 23.79 -28.19
C LYS A 419 15.22 24.48 -29.53
N ILE A 420 14.00 24.69 -30.01
CA ILE A 420 13.72 25.33 -31.32
C ILE A 420 13.03 26.69 -31.16
N GLY A 421 12.69 27.07 -29.94
CA GLY A 421 12.05 28.34 -29.61
C GLY A 421 11.55 28.39 -28.15
N THR A 422 10.60 29.25 -27.91
CA THR A 422 9.83 29.36 -26.65
C THR A 422 8.35 29.41 -26.97
N GLY A 423 7.52 29.00 -26.03
CA GLY A 423 6.07 29.02 -26.17
C GLY A 423 5.36 29.02 -24.81
N SER A 424 4.05 29.11 -24.84
CA SER A 424 3.20 28.96 -23.66
C SER A 424 1.97 28.16 -24.02
N VAL A 425 1.42 27.43 -23.04
CA VAL A 425 0.20 26.65 -23.16
C VAL A 425 -0.79 27.15 -22.10
N ALA A 426 -2.02 27.39 -22.49
CA ALA A 426 -3.09 27.69 -21.53
C ALA A 426 -3.59 26.40 -20.89
N PRO A 427 -3.85 26.36 -19.58
CA PRO A 427 -4.40 25.18 -18.94
C PRO A 427 -5.76 24.78 -19.52
N THR A 428 -5.95 23.51 -19.83
CA THR A 428 -7.26 22.95 -20.21
C THR A 428 -8.14 22.81 -18.99
N ASN A 429 -9.36 23.37 -19.06
CA ASN A 429 -10.31 23.29 -17.94
C ASN A 429 -10.90 21.89 -17.83
N VAL A 430 -10.80 21.30 -16.64
CA VAL A 430 -11.34 19.97 -16.31
C VAL A 430 -12.31 20.11 -15.13
N ALA A 431 -13.49 19.53 -15.25
CA ALA A 431 -14.45 19.43 -14.14
C ALA A 431 -14.45 18.00 -13.60
N MET A 432 -14.69 17.85 -12.29
CA MET A 432 -14.85 16.56 -11.63
C MET A 432 -16.31 16.37 -11.17
N PRO A 433 -16.85 15.14 -11.18
CA PRO A 433 -16.27 13.87 -11.64
C PRO A 433 -16.00 13.82 -13.13
N ASN A 434 -14.95 13.10 -13.55
CA ASN A 434 -14.63 12.93 -14.95
C ASN A 434 -14.15 11.49 -15.24
N ALA A 435 -14.90 10.75 -16.04
CA ALA A 435 -14.54 9.38 -16.43
C ALA A 435 -13.48 9.31 -17.54
N ASN A 436 -13.18 10.45 -18.19
CA ASN A 436 -12.32 10.52 -19.39
C ASN A 436 -11.05 11.36 -19.13
N LEU A 437 -10.45 11.24 -17.95
CA LEU A 437 -9.17 11.91 -17.64
C LEU A 437 -8.03 11.49 -18.59
N ALA A 438 -8.15 10.31 -19.20
CA ALA A 438 -7.20 9.84 -20.22
C ALA A 438 -7.10 10.77 -21.43
N ASP A 439 -8.18 11.46 -21.78
CA ASP A 439 -8.20 12.36 -22.95
C ASP A 439 -7.35 13.62 -22.76
N VAL A 440 -6.92 13.90 -21.52
CA VAL A 440 -6.07 15.05 -21.16
C VAL A 440 -4.77 14.64 -20.46
N GLU A 441 -4.39 13.38 -20.60
CA GLU A 441 -3.15 12.82 -20.05
C GLU A 441 -1.92 13.55 -20.61
N GLY A 442 -0.96 13.92 -19.75
CA GLY A 442 0.23 14.68 -20.14
C GLY A 442 -0.01 16.17 -20.39
N MET A 443 -1.27 16.63 -20.34
CA MET A 443 -1.63 18.04 -20.58
C MET A 443 -1.56 18.88 -19.30
N LEU A 444 -1.25 20.16 -19.47
CA LEU A 444 -1.45 21.18 -18.45
C LEU A 444 -2.97 21.42 -18.28
N VAL A 445 -3.48 21.10 -17.12
CA VAL A 445 -4.92 21.19 -16.79
C VAL A 445 -5.17 22.14 -15.61
N ARG A 446 -6.41 22.64 -15.51
CA ARG A 446 -6.90 23.33 -14.33
C ARG A 446 -8.24 22.72 -13.94
N PHE A 447 -8.33 22.21 -12.70
CA PHE A 447 -9.59 21.74 -12.15
C PHE A 447 -10.47 22.92 -11.75
N THR A 448 -11.63 23.05 -12.44
CA THR A 448 -12.59 24.14 -12.21
C THR A 448 -13.58 23.84 -11.10
N THR A 449 -13.73 22.58 -10.74
CA THR A 449 -14.52 22.13 -9.60
C THR A 449 -13.67 22.20 -8.33
N PRO A 450 -14.18 22.76 -7.20
CA PRO A 450 -13.51 22.65 -5.92
C PRO A 450 -13.26 21.18 -5.57
N LEU A 451 -12.04 20.85 -5.20
CA LEU A 451 -11.66 19.51 -4.82
C LEU A 451 -11.51 19.40 -3.30
N THR A 452 -11.95 18.28 -2.76
CA THR A 452 -11.88 17.93 -1.34
C THR A 452 -10.80 16.88 -1.13
N VAL A 453 -9.97 17.04 -0.11
CA VAL A 453 -9.04 16.02 0.36
C VAL A 453 -9.85 14.83 0.89
N ASN A 454 -9.64 13.65 0.33
CA ASN A 454 -10.30 12.42 0.74
C ASN A 454 -9.35 11.43 1.44
N GLY A 455 -8.06 11.47 1.09
CA GLY A 455 -7.04 10.63 1.72
C GLY A 455 -5.71 11.36 1.82
N ASN A 456 -5.03 11.21 2.94
CA ASN A 456 -3.76 11.85 3.28
C ASN A 456 -2.77 10.86 3.94
N ALA A 457 -3.06 9.55 3.91
CA ALA A 457 -2.23 8.51 4.51
C ALA A 457 -0.80 8.50 3.91
N TYR A 458 -0.67 8.67 2.60
CA TYR A 458 0.63 8.63 1.91
C TYR A 458 1.31 10.00 1.76
N LEU A 459 0.81 11.02 2.46
CA LEU A 459 1.39 12.36 2.39
C LEU A 459 2.85 12.40 2.88
N GLY A 460 3.16 11.70 3.98
CA GLY A 460 4.51 11.64 4.52
C GLY A 460 5.46 10.75 3.70
N GLU A 461 4.97 9.64 3.21
CA GLU A 461 5.77 8.64 2.50
C GLU A 461 5.99 8.99 1.01
N ARG A 462 4.99 9.61 0.38
CA ARG A 462 4.94 9.82 -1.09
C ARG A 462 4.67 11.25 -1.52
N GLY A 463 4.32 12.17 -0.62
CA GLY A 463 3.86 13.51 -0.99
C GLY A 463 2.46 13.53 -1.62
N GLU A 464 1.67 12.47 -1.46
CA GLU A 464 0.41 12.27 -2.17
C GLU A 464 -0.81 12.61 -1.33
N LEU A 465 -1.78 13.31 -1.94
CA LEU A 465 -3.14 13.53 -1.42
C LEU A 465 -4.17 13.03 -2.43
N THR A 466 -5.12 12.20 -1.97
CA THR A 466 -6.27 11.79 -2.80
C THR A 466 -7.34 12.88 -2.74
N LEU A 467 -7.75 13.38 -3.91
CA LEU A 467 -8.72 14.47 -4.07
C LEU A 467 -9.94 14.01 -4.88
N SER A 468 -11.10 14.61 -4.61
CA SER A 468 -12.33 14.46 -5.42
C SER A 468 -13.27 15.65 -5.28
N ASN A 469 -14.31 15.71 -6.09
CA ASN A 469 -15.43 16.62 -5.87
C ASN A 469 -16.30 16.10 -4.72
N GLY A 470 -16.20 16.71 -3.55
CA GLY A 470 -16.84 16.28 -2.31
C GLY A 470 -16.18 15.05 -1.68
N ARG A 471 -16.71 14.61 -0.54
CA ARG A 471 -16.24 13.41 0.16
C ARG A 471 -16.81 12.16 -0.50
N ARG A 472 -15.95 11.16 -0.80
CA ARG A 472 -16.36 9.85 -1.32
C ARG A 472 -16.77 8.96 -0.16
N GLU A 473 -17.90 8.25 -0.31
CA GLU A 473 -18.40 7.30 0.68
C GLU A 473 -18.20 5.86 0.19
N ILE A 474 -17.78 4.96 1.09
CA ILE A 474 -17.72 3.51 0.82
C ILE A 474 -19.12 3.04 0.37
N PRO A 475 -19.26 2.34 -0.76
CA PRO A 475 -20.58 1.95 -1.28
C PRO A 475 -21.41 1.11 -0.31
N THR A 476 -20.79 0.16 0.41
CA THR A 476 -21.45 -0.72 1.40
C THR A 476 -21.70 -0.03 2.76
N ASN A 477 -21.19 1.19 2.95
CA ASN A 477 -21.57 2.04 4.07
C ASN A 477 -23.03 2.55 3.94
N ARG A 478 -23.52 2.67 2.70
CA ARG A 478 -24.81 3.27 2.38
C ARG A 478 -25.79 2.31 1.73
N TYR A 479 -25.33 1.38 0.92
CA TYR A 479 -26.16 0.49 0.11
C TYR A 479 -25.84 -0.98 0.37
N VAL A 480 -26.84 -1.83 0.16
CA VAL A 480 -26.68 -3.28 0.30
C VAL A 480 -25.56 -3.78 -0.62
N PRO A 481 -24.64 -4.61 -0.12
CA PRO A 481 -23.56 -5.17 -0.90
C PRO A 481 -24.04 -5.80 -2.22
N GLY A 482 -23.31 -5.54 -3.31
CA GLY A 482 -23.64 -6.07 -4.65
C GLY A 482 -24.92 -5.52 -5.28
N SER A 483 -25.64 -4.56 -4.65
CA SER A 483 -26.82 -3.93 -5.23
C SER A 483 -26.48 -3.04 -6.43
N PRO A 484 -27.44 -2.72 -7.32
CA PRO A 484 -27.22 -1.76 -8.40
C PRO A 484 -26.76 -0.40 -7.89
N GLU A 485 -27.30 0.06 -6.76
CA GLU A 485 -26.97 1.35 -6.14
C GLU A 485 -25.54 1.36 -5.60
N ALA A 486 -25.09 0.26 -4.94
CA ALA A 486 -23.71 0.12 -4.49
C ALA A 486 -22.72 0.14 -5.66
N ARG A 487 -23.04 -0.59 -6.75
CA ARG A 487 -22.21 -0.58 -7.97
C ARG A 487 -22.19 0.80 -8.66
N ALA A 488 -23.32 1.50 -8.67
CA ALA A 488 -23.39 2.84 -9.25
C ALA A 488 -22.55 3.85 -8.44
N LEU A 489 -22.57 3.77 -7.09
CA LEU A 489 -21.74 4.62 -6.25
C LEU A 489 -20.24 4.27 -6.43
N ALA A 490 -19.88 2.97 -6.52
CA ALA A 490 -18.50 2.55 -6.81
C ALA A 490 -18.00 3.11 -8.15
N ALA A 491 -18.81 3.04 -9.21
CA ALA A 491 -18.47 3.63 -10.51
C ALA A 491 -18.34 5.16 -10.46
N SER A 492 -19.22 5.82 -9.71
CA SER A 492 -19.13 7.27 -9.47
C SER A 492 -17.84 7.64 -8.72
N ASN A 493 -17.50 6.89 -7.69
CA ASN A 493 -16.26 7.10 -6.93
C ASN A 493 -15.02 6.91 -7.81
N ALA A 494 -15.02 5.90 -8.68
CA ALA A 494 -13.92 5.64 -9.62
C ALA A 494 -13.71 6.78 -10.64
N ALA A 495 -14.79 7.43 -11.07
CA ALA A 495 -14.75 8.61 -11.96
C ALA A 495 -14.47 9.93 -11.20
N ASN A 496 -14.44 9.90 -9.89
CA ASN A 496 -14.31 11.07 -9.00
C ASN A 496 -13.06 10.98 -8.14
N ILE A 497 -11.90 10.75 -8.76
CA ILE A 497 -10.62 10.66 -8.07
C ILE A 497 -9.51 11.26 -8.92
N VAL A 498 -8.64 12.04 -8.28
CA VAL A 498 -7.34 12.46 -8.78
C VAL A 498 -6.37 12.53 -7.60
N VAL A 499 -5.12 12.17 -7.81
CA VAL A 499 -4.06 12.24 -6.78
C VAL A 499 -3.26 13.52 -7.03
N LEU A 500 -3.15 14.40 -6.04
CA LEU A 500 -2.16 15.48 -6.06
C LEU A 500 -0.82 14.90 -5.61
N ASP A 501 0.20 15.07 -6.41
CA ASP A 501 1.55 14.53 -6.22
C ASP A 501 2.58 15.68 -6.16
N ASP A 502 3.68 15.52 -5.46
CA ASP A 502 4.72 16.54 -5.33
C ASP A 502 5.77 16.51 -6.47
N GLY A 503 5.62 15.63 -7.43
CA GLY A 503 6.50 15.50 -8.62
C GLY A 503 7.80 14.77 -8.36
N ILE A 504 8.00 14.17 -7.20
CA ILE A 504 9.16 13.33 -6.92
C ILE A 504 8.75 11.87 -6.68
N PHE A 505 9.59 10.92 -7.17
CA PHE A 505 9.28 9.48 -7.08
C PHE A 505 9.96 8.80 -5.88
N VAL A 506 10.36 9.58 -4.88
CA VAL A 506 10.99 9.13 -3.63
C VAL A 506 10.33 9.82 -2.45
N THR A 507 10.52 9.29 -1.25
CA THR A 507 10.04 9.93 -0.02
C THR A 507 10.49 11.39 0.07
N PRO A 508 9.57 12.35 0.26
CA PRO A 508 9.93 13.76 0.30
C PRO A 508 10.80 14.06 1.54
N THR A 509 11.82 14.91 1.38
CA THR A 509 12.63 15.38 2.50
C THR A 509 11.88 16.37 3.41
N THR A 510 10.87 17.02 2.86
CA THR A 510 9.93 17.90 3.58
C THR A 510 8.53 17.54 3.12
N ILE A 511 7.64 17.25 4.05
CA ILE A 511 6.25 16.89 3.74
C ILE A 511 5.55 18.07 3.08
N PRO A 512 5.04 17.92 1.84
CA PRO A 512 4.40 19.02 1.12
C PRO A 512 3.00 19.34 1.67
N TYR A 513 2.42 20.46 1.28
CA TYR A 513 1.02 20.86 1.44
C TYR A 513 0.53 21.06 2.89
N LEU A 514 1.38 20.94 3.90
CA LEU A 514 0.99 21.16 5.30
C LEU A 514 0.69 22.64 5.57
N PHE A 515 -0.40 22.91 6.32
CA PHE A 515 -0.66 24.21 6.91
C PHE A 515 0.35 24.54 8.04
N GLN A 516 0.27 25.76 8.57
CA GLN A 516 1.14 26.20 9.68
C GLN A 516 0.97 25.35 10.95
N ASP A 517 -0.19 24.72 11.13
CA ASP A 517 -0.45 23.78 12.23
C ASP A 517 0.11 22.37 11.98
N GLY A 518 0.85 22.17 10.87
CA GLY A 518 1.50 20.91 10.53
C GLY A 518 0.55 19.82 10.03
N THR A 519 -0.65 20.15 9.56
CA THR A 519 -1.61 19.17 9.04
C THR A 519 -2.32 19.65 7.78
N VAL A 520 -2.86 18.70 7.01
CA VAL A 520 -3.89 18.85 5.99
C VAL A 520 -4.88 17.69 6.19
N ARG A 521 -6.14 18.02 6.44
CA ARG A 521 -7.14 17.03 6.86
C ARG A 521 -7.99 16.54 5.68
N ALA A 522 -8.42 15.30 5.73
CA ALA A 522 -9.52 14.89 4.87
C ALA A 522 -10.75 15.78 5.16
N GLY A 523 -11.38 16.28 4.10
CA GLY A 523 -12.43 17.30 4.19
C GLY A 523 -11.96 18.74 3.96
N ASP A 524 -10.67 19.07 4.01
CA ASP A 524 -10.15 20.37 3.55
C ASP A 524 -10.28 20.46 2.02
N THR A 525 -10.38 21.68 1.48
CA THR A 525 -10.66 21.90 0.06
C THR A 525 -9.58 22.72 -0.63
N VAL A 526 -9.45 22.53 -1.94
CA VAL A 526 -8.59 23.31 -2.84
C VAL A 526 -9.37 23.72 -4.08
N THR A 527 -9.14 24.94 -4.58
CA THR A 527 -9.78 25.49 -5.79
C THR A 527 -8.71 25.84 -6.82
N ASP A 528 -9.11 25.88 -8.10
CA ASP A 528 -8.26 26.28 -9.22
C ASP A 528 -6.93 25.51 -9.30
N LEU A 529 -6.92 24.26 -8.84
CA LEU A 529 -5.75 23.40 -8.82
C LEU A 529 -5.22 23.21 -10.24
N THR A 530 -4.00 23.69 -10.51
CA THR A 530 -3.39 23.70 -11.84
C THR A 530 -2.08 22.93 -11.85
N GLY A 531 -1.92 22.05 -12.83
CA GLY A 531 -0.73 21.20 -13.00
C GLY A 531 -0.83 20.33 -14.23
N VAL A 532 0.19 19.49 -14.45
CA VAL A 532 0.16 18.51 -15.54
C VAL A 532 -0.46 17.21 -15.05
N LEU A 533 -1.40 16.68 -15.83
CA LEU A 533 -2.07 15.42 -15.50
C LEU A 533 -1.21 14.23 -15.96
N ASP A 534 -0.70 13.51 -15.03
CA ASP A 534 0.11 12.29 -15.19
C ASP A 534 -0.70 11.04 -14.89
N PHE A 535 -0.17 9.86 -15.18
CA PHE A 535 -0.73 8.58 -14.76
C PHE A 535 0.36 7.69 -14.17
N GLY A 536 0.21 7.27 -12.91
CA GLY A 536 1.26 6.53 -12.24
C GLY A 536 0.79 5.70 -11.06
N ALA A 537 1.72 4.88 -10.53
CA ALA A 537 1.51 4.13 -9.30
C ALA A 537 1.25 5.09 -8.13
N MET A 538 0.38 4.70 -7.22
CA MET A 538 0.03 5.46 -6.01
C MET A 538 0.40 4.72 -4.74
N GLY A 539 0.51 5.42 -3.64
CA GLY A 539 0.70 4.84 -2.32
C GLY A 539 -0.42 3.85 -1.99
N GLY A 540 -0.08 2.75 -1.30
CA GLY A 540 -1.03 1.67 -0.98
C GLY A 540 -1.31 0.68 -2.11
N GLY A 541 -0.76 0.92 -3.29
CA GLY A 541 -0.89 0.04 -4.46
C GLY A 541 -1.94 0.51 -5.46
N GLY A 542 -1.87 -0.05 -6.67
CA GLY A 542 -2.66 0.41 -7.80
C GLY A 542 -2.06 1.62 -8.52
N ALA A 543 -2.82 2.21 -9.43
CA ALA A 543 -2.43 3.39 -10.19
C ALA A 543 -3.63 4.32 -10.39
N ALA A 544 -3.37 5.61 -10.48
CA ALA A 544 -4.39 6.65 -10.69
C ALA A 544 -3.85 7.79 -11.55
N PHE A 545 -4.74 8.65 -12.01
CA PHE A 545 -4.36 9.94 -12.55
C PHE A 545 -3.79 10.83 -11.44
N LYS A 546 -2.61 11.37 -11.67
CA LYS A 546 -1.88 12.24 -10.76
C LYS A 546 -1.77 13.64 -11.33
N LEU A 547 -1.96 14.65 -10.52
CA LEU A 547 -1.67 16.03 -10.89
C LEU A 547 -0.30 16.42 -10.34
N GLN A 548 0.61 16.76 -11.23
CA GLN A 548 1.91 17.35 -10.93
C GLN A 548 1.74 18.88 -10.91
N PRO A 549 1.69 19.54 -9.72
CA PRO A 549 1.29 20.94 -9.66
C PRO A 549 2.37 21.86 -10.25
N THR A 550 1.97 22.76 -11.12
CA THR A 550 2.85 23.79 -11.70
C THR A 550 2.75 25.14 -10.93
N LEU A 551 1.74 25.27 -10.10
CA LEU A 551 1.56 26.36 -9.15
C LEU A 551 1.34 25.76 -7.75
N PRO A 552 1.84 26.41 -6.68
CA PRO A 552 1.61 25.95 -5.31
C PRO A 552 0.10 25.84 -5.02
N PRO A 553 -0.40 24.67 -4.61
CA PRO A 553 -1.81 24.52 -4.24
C PRO A 553 -2.14 25.36 -3.00
N THR A 554 -3.30 25.97 -2.97
CA THR A 554 -3.79 26.74 -1.81
C THR A 554 -5.03 26.03 -1.25
N PHE A 555 -4.85 25.35 -0.13
CA PHE A 555 -5.93 24.69 0.60
C PHE A 555 -6.69 25.65 1.50
N SER A 556 -7.98 25.39 1.66
CA SER A 556 -8.86 26.03 2.63
C SER A 556 -9.20 25.06 3.75
N ARG A 557 -9.08 25.48 5.00
CA ARG A 557 -9.44 24.70 6.19
C ARG A 557 -10.97 24.64 6.32
N THR A 558 -11.61 23.75 5.56
CA THR A 558 -13.06 23.53 5.60
C THR A 558 -13.49 22.46 6.59
N ASN A 559 -12.55 21.66 7.08
CA ASN A 559 -12.76 20.66 8.12
C ASN A 559 -11.87 20.94 9.33
N ALA A 560 -12.27 21.92 10.16
CA ALA A 560 -11.51 22.31 11.33
C ALA A 560 -11.54 21.23 12.43
N ARG A 561 -10.45 21.09 13.19
CA ARG A 561 -10.40 20.26 14.39
C ARG A 561 -11.37 20.73 15.46
N THR A 562 -12.02 19.79 16.15
CA THR A 562 -12.79 20.06 17.36
C THR A 562 -12.06 19.55 18.59
N PRO A 563 -12.01 20.28 19.72
CA PRO A 563 -11.20 19.88 20.88
C PRO A 563 -11.77 18.69 21.66
N ALA A 564 -13.04 18.35 21.45
CA ALA A 564 -13.74 17.27 22.09
C ALA A 564 -15.04 16.92 21.32
N PRO A 565 -15.57 15.68 21.47
CA PRO A 565 -16.82 15.30 20.85
C PRO A 565 -18.01 16.12 21.35
N GLN A 566 -18.90 16.51 20.46
CA GLN A 566 -20.12 17.22 20.77
C GLN A 566 -21.30 16.24 20.66
N VAL A 567 -21.97 15.94 21.77
CA VAL A 567 -23.14 15.05 21.85
C VAL A 567 -24.18 15.64 22.80
N ALA A 568 -25.45 15.36 22.56
CA ALA A 568 -26.54 15.78 23.45
C ALA A 568 -26.29 15.30 24.88
N ALA A 569 -26.73 16.07 25.87
CA ALA A 569 -26.57 15.72 27.29
C ALA A 569 -27.45 14.52 27.65
N GLY A 570 -26.92 13.63 28.49
CA GLY A 570 -27.58 12.49 29.12
C GLY A 570 -27.05 12.29 30.51
N ASN A 571 -27.56 11.26 31.22
CA ASN A 571 -27.08 10.91 32.55
C ASN A 571 -25.93 9.89 32.58
N VAL A 572 -25.65 9.24 31.44
CA VAL A 572 -24.49 8.36 31.25
C VAL A 572 -23.94 8.60 29.83
N ARG A 573 -22.62 8.79 29.71
CA ARG A 573 -21.91 8.86 28.44
C ARG A 573 -21.08 7.60 28.24
N VAL A 574 -21.28 6.92 27.12
CA VAL A 574 -20.54 5.72 26.71
C VAL A 574 -19.70 6.04 25.48
N ALA A 575 -18.49 5.52 25.39
CA ALA A 575 -17.68 5.64 24.20
C ALA A 575 -17.18 4.25 23.72
N SER A 576 -16.97 4.15 22.42
CA SER A 576 -16.24 3.09 21.73
C SER A 576 -14.96 3.68 21.17
N ALA A 577 -13.79 3.10 21.44
CA ALA A 577 -12.51 3.61 20.95
C ALA A 577 -11.56 2.45 20.60
N ASN A 578 -11.23 2.34 19.33
CA ASN A 578 -10.08 1.56 18.88
C ASN A 578 -8.79 2.37 19.19
N VAL A 579 -7.81 1.76 19.85
CA VAL A 579 -6.59 2.44 20.33
C VAL A 579 -5.33 2.04 19.55
N LEU A 580 -5.49 1.53 18.34
CA LEU A 580 -4.43 1.22 17.37
C LEU A 580 -3.29 0.42 18.03
N ASN A 581 -3.53 -0.86 18.35
CA ASN A 581 -2.54 -1.78 18.90
C ASN A 581 -1.79 -1.19 20.11
N PHE A 582 -2.50 -0.84 21.19
CA PHE A 582 -1.86 -0.37 22.43
C PHE A 582 -1.19 -1.53 23.16
N PHE A 583 0.11 -1.66 23.01
CA PHE A 583 0.95 -2.70 23.57
C PHE A 583 1.93 -2.11 24.57
N THR A 584 2.04 -2.75 25.75
CA THR A 584 3.10 -2.48 26.71
C THR A 584 4.36 -3.30 26.47
N THR A 585 4.34 -4.19 25.46
CA THR A 585 5.49 -4.96 24.97
C THR A 585 5.72 -4.59 23.51
N PHE A 586 6.94 -4.19 23.13
CA PHE A 586 7.28 -3.61 21.84
C PHE A 586 7.73 -4.65 20.82
N THR A 587 7.71 -4.30 19.53
CA THR A 587 8.12 -5.22 18.45
C THR A 587 9.61 -5.56 18.50
N ASN A 588 10.45 -4.70 19.10
CA ASN A 588 11.88 -4.96 19.33
C ASN A 588 12.16 -5.86 20.55
N GLY A 589 11.13 -6.32 21.27
CA GLY A 589 11.28 -7.14 22.48
C GLY A 589 11.56 -6.36 23.77
N GLY A 590 11.48 -5.04 23.74
CA GLY A 590 11.43 -4.19 24.93
C GLY A 590 10.02 -4.10 25.53
N ASP A 591 9.87 -3.44 26.67
CA ASP A 591 8.56 -3.13 27.25
C ASP A 591 8.51 -1.78 27.98
N ALA A 592 7.30 -1.39 28.41
CA ALA A 592 7.02 -0.12 29.09
C ALA A 592 7.76 0.08 30.43
N TRP A 593 8.40 -0.95 30.97
CA TRP A 593 9.19 -0.92 32.21
C TRP A 593 10.69 -1.06 31.99
N GLY A 594 11.15 -1.01 30.72
CA GLY A 594 12.57 -1.09 30.36
C GLY A 594 13.17 -2.50 30.35
N ARG A 595 12.34 -3.56 30.41
CA ARG A 595 12.80 -4.94 30.30
C ARG A 595 13.03 -5.29 28.83
N THR A 596 13.92 -6.23 28.55
CA THR A 596 14.26 -6.72 27.21
C THR A 596 14.00 -8.22 27.09
N GLY A 597 13.97 -8.77 25.86
CA GLY A 597 13.70 -10.18 25.60
C GLY A 597 12.24 -10.57 25.85
N GLN A 598 11.32 -9.61 25.82
CA GLN A 598 9.89 -9.82 25.97
C GLN A 598 9.24 -10.24 24.64
N GLY A 599 8.02 -10.74 24.71
CA GLY A 599 7.23 -11.12 23.53
C GLY A 599 5.74 -11.11 23.81
N CYS A 600 4.98 -11.09 22.73
CA CYS A 600 3.51 -11.12 22.77
C CYS A 600 2.99 -12.51 22.42
N LYS A 601 1.85 -12.86 23.00
CA LYS A 601 1.22 -14.17 22.85
C LYS A 601 0.25 -14.15 21.65
N ILE A 602 0.39 -15.14 20.75
CA ILE A 602 -0.65 -15.51 19.77
C ILE A 602 -0.85 -17.01 19.89
N GLY A 603 -2.06 -17.44 20.24
CA GLY A 603 -2.34 -18.84 20.54
C GLY A 603 -1.43 -19.36 21.67
N SER A 604 -0.59 -20.34 21.37
CA SER A 604 0.39 -20.92 22.32
C SER A 604 1.82 -20.34 22.18
N THR A 605 2.07 -19.45 21.21
CA THR A 605 3.42 -18.93 20.95
C THR A 605 3.62 -17.55 21.56
N VAL A 606 4.81 -17.32 22.14
CA VAL A 606 5.22 -16.00 22.67
C VAL A 606 6.50 -15.58 21.96
N ARG A 607 6.43 -14.47 21.19
CA ARG A 607 7.58 -13.93 20.43
C ARG A 607 7.46 -12.41 20.31
N ALA A 608 8.60 -11.71 20.15
CA ALA A 608 8.60 -10.27 19.84
C ALA A 608 7.88 -9.97 18.51
N SER A 609 8.05 -10.83 17.50
CA SER A 609 7.36 -10.70 16.19
C SER A 609 5.84 -10.88 16.23
N ASN A 610 5.28 -11.28 17.37
CA ASN A 610 3.82 -11.30 17.60
C ASN A 610 3.32 -9.96 18.16
N CYS A 611 4.21 -9.11 18.64
CA CYS A 611 3.85 -7.78 19.14
C CYS A 611 3.47 -6.86 17.99
N ARG A 612 2.66 -5.85 18.29
CA ARG A 612 2.17 -4.82 17.37
C ARG A 612 2.29 -3.46 18.07
N GLY A 613 1.99 -2.39 17.35
CA GLY A 613 2.09 -1.04 17.86
C GLY A 613 3.52 -0.54 17.91
N ALA A 614 3.90 0.18 18.95
CA ALA A 614 5.19 0.83 19.06
C ALA A 614 6.39 -0.14 18.97
N ASP A 615 7.41 0.24 18.22
CA ASP A 615 8.63 -0.53 18.04
C ASP A 615 9.60 -0.37 19.22
N ASN A 616 9.48 0.72 19.98
CA ASN A 616 10.40 1.10 21.04
C ASN A 616 9.74 2.02 22.07
N MET A 617 10.46 2.34 23.15
CA MET A 617 9.98 3.19 24.24
C MET A 617 9.64 4.62 23.76
N ALA A 618 10.35 5.18 22.79
CA ALA A 618 10.10 6.55 22.33
C ALA A 618 8.75 6.66 21.62
N GLU A 619 8.45 5.72 20.73
CA GLU A 619 7.16 5.63 20.06
C GLU A 619 6.03 5.29 21.03
N PHE A 620 6.28 4.35 21.95
CA PHE A 620 5.29 4.01 22.97
C PHE A 620 4.86 5.22 23.82
N VAL A 621 5.80 6.07 24.20
CA VAL A 621 5.48 7.31 24.92
C VAL A 621 4.60 8.23 24.09
N ARG A 622 4.92 8.39 22.80
CA ARG A 622 4.10 9.18 21.86
C ARG A 622 2.68 8.60 21.72
N GLN A 623 2.56 7.29 21.47
CA GLN A 623 1.28 6.60 21.33
C GLN A 623 0.42 6.73 22.59
N ARG A 624 1.01 6.41 23.76
CA ARG A 624 0.37 6.53 25.07
C ARG A 624 -0.18 7.95 25.30
N ASP A 625 0.64 8.97 25.05
CA ASP A 625 0.29 10.36 25.35
C ASP A 625 -0.85 10.86 24.43
N LYS A 626 -0.87 10.43 23.16
CA LYS A 626 -1.96 10.69 22.23
C LYS A 626 -3.27 10.00 22.68
N ILE A 627 -3.23 8.71 23.01
CA ILE A 627 -4.41 7.94 23.46
C ILE A 627 -4.96 8.52 24.75
N VAL A 628 -4.11 8.82 25.75
CA VAL A 628 -4.52 9.46 27.01
C VAL A 628 -5.12 10.85 26.76
N SER A 629 -4.61 11.60 25.78
CA SER A 629 -5.17 12.91 25.40
C SER A 629 -6.54 12.75 24.75
N SER A 630 -6.71 11.78 23.85
CA SER A 630 -7.98 11.48 23.19
C SER A 630 -9.03 11.02 24.19
N LEU A 631 -8.74 9.99 25.02
CA LEU A 631 -9.69 9.48 26.01
C LEU A 631 -10.07 10.54 27.07
N SER A 632 -9.14 11.41 27.46
CA SER A 632 -9.46 12.51 28.37
C SER A 632 -10.38 13.56 27.75
N ALA A 633 -10.27 13.83 26.44
CA ALA A 633 -11.18 14.73 25.72
C ALA A 633 -12.57 14.11 25.51
N VAL A 634 -12.64 12.81 25.21
CA VAL A 634 -13.89 12.02 25.13
C VAL A 634 -14.62 12.03 26.46
N ASN A 635 -13.91 11.89 27.57
CA ASN A 635 -14.40 12.02 28.94
C ASN A 635 -15.69 11.24 29.23
N ALA A 636 -15.83 10.03 28.65
CA ALA A 636 -17.01 9.19 28.83
C ALA A 636 -17.04 8.52 30.21
N ASP A 637 -18.24 8.11 30.69
CA ASP A 637 -18.42 7.42 31.97
C ASP A 637 -18.06 5.93 31.85
N VAL A 638 -18.25 5.36 30.64
CA VAL A 638 -17.83 4.00 30.28
C VAL A 638 -17.18 4.04 28.91
N VAL A 639 -16.05 3.35 28.73
CA VAL A 639 -15.38 3.24 27.45
C VAL A 639 -15.14 1.77 27.11
N GLY A 640 -15.64 1.33 25.97
CA GLY A 640 -15.25 0.09 25.29
C GLY A 640 -13.98 0.34 24.47
N LEU A 641 -12.96 -0.49 24.67
CA LEU A 641 -11.66 -0.36 24.04
C LEU A 641 -11.38 -1.57 23.14
N MET A 642 -10.89 -1.34 21.93
CA MET A 642 -10.38 -2.36 21.02
C MET A 642 -8.88 -2.20 20.86
N GLU A 643 -8.19 -3.27 20.44
CA GLU A 643 -6.75 -3.32 20.18
C GLU A 643 -5.85 -3.11 21.40
N ILE A 644 -6.32 -3.49 22.58
CA ILE A 644 -5.50 -3.60 23.78
C ILE A 644 -4.69 -4.91 23.72
N GLN A 645 -3.39 -4.86 24.06
CA GLN A 645 -2.56 -6.08 24.14
C GLN A 645 -3.23 -7.16 25.01
N ASN A 646 -3.28 -8.40 24.50
CA ASN A 646 -3.85 -9.56 25.22
C ASN A 646 -2.82 -10.13 26.20
N ASN A 647 -2.59 -9.41 27.31
CA ASN A 647 -1.65 -9.73 28.38
C ASN A 647 -2.30 -9.60 29.77
N ASP A 648 -3.43 -10.25 29.95
CA ASP A 648 -4.31 -10.07 31.11
C ASP A 648 -4.81 -8.61 31.22
N ASP A 649 -4.85 -8.02 32.41
CA ASP A 649 -5.23 -6.63 32.59
C ASP A 649 -4.02 -5.66 32.63
N ILE A 650 -2.80 -6.12 32.25
CA ILE A 650 -1.57 -5.34 32.40
C ILE A 650 -1.62 -4.07 31.54
N ALA A 651 -1.87 -4.20 30.24
CA ALA A 651 -1.85 -3.07 29.30
C ALA A 651 -2.99 -2.07 29.60
N VAL A 652 -4.21 -2.55 29.85
CA VAL A 652 -5.35 -1.67 30.17
C VAL A 652 -5.19 -1.00 31.54
N SER A 653 -4.59 -1.67 32.53
CA SER A 653 -4.29 -1.06 33.84
C SER A 653 -3.25 0.04 33.72
N TYR A 654 -2.20 -0.18 32.92
CA TYR A 654 -1.19 0.84 32.61
C TYR A 654 -1.86 2.07 31.96
N LEU A 655 -2.74 1.86 30.98
CA LEU A 655 -3.47 2.96 30.32
C LEU A 655 -4.33 3.75 31.33
N VAL A 656 -5.06 3.05 32.20
CA VAL A 656 -5.88 3.68 33.26
C VAL A 656 -5.03 4.44 34.27
N GLU A 657 -3.86 3.93 34.65
CA GLU A 657 -2.90 4.65 35.50
C GLU A 657 -2.50 5.99 34.88
N GLN A 658 -2.11 5.99 33.58
CA GLN A 658 -1.73 7.22 32.88
C GLN A 658 -2.92 8.18 32.71
N LEU A 659 -4.10 7.66 32.43
CA LEU A 659 -5.32 8.47 32.33
C LEU A 659 -5.69 9.09 33.68
N ASN A 660 -5.56 8.36 34.77
CA ASN A 660 -5.77 8.85 36.12
C ASN A 660 -4.70 9.87 36.55
N ALA A 661 -3.46 9.72 36.08
CA ALA A 661 -2.42 10.73 36.31
C ALA A 661 -2.79 12.08 35.67
N LYS A 662 -3.46 12.05 34.50
CA LYS A 662 -3.90 13.26 33.79
C LYS A 662 -5.19 13.86 34.35
N MET A 663 -6.20 13.02 34.68
CA MET A 663 -7.57 13.45 35.02
C MET A 663 -7.85 13.51 36.51
N GLY A 664 -6.94 13.02 37.34
CA GLY A 664 -7.08 12.87 38.77
C GLY A 664 -7.20 11.42 39.22
N ALA A 665 -6.56 11.11 40.35
CA ALA A 665 -6.52 9.75 40.88
C ALA A 665 -7.93 9.15 41.09
N GLY A 666 -8.11 7.92 40.61
CA GLY A 666 -9.39 7.18 40.75
C GLY A 666 -10.52 7.71 39.87
N THR A 667 -10.24 8.51 38.85
CA THR A 667 -11.26 8.93 37.89
C THR A 667 -11.77 7.75 37.10
N TYR A 668 -10.87 6.87 36.61
CA TYR A 668 -11.22 5.64 35.91
C TYR A 668 -10.75 4.40 36.66
N ALA A 669 -11.46 3.31 36.45
CA ALA A 669 -11.13 1.96 36.89
C ALA A 669 -11.26 0.99 35.70
N VAL A 670 -10.53 -0.12 35.75
CA VAL A 670 -10.63 -1.20 34.75
C VAL A 670 -11.84 -2.07 35.15
N VAL A 671 -12.63 -2.48 34.16
CA VAL A 671 -13.54 -3.63 34.32
C VAL A 671 -12.66 -4.88 34.29
N PRO A 672 -12.64 -5.69 35.39
CA PRO A 672 -11.78 -6.88 35.42
C PRO A 672 -12.06 -7.82 34.25
N LYS A 673 -10.99 -8.33 33.61
CA LYS A 673 -11.13 -9.23 32.48
C LYS A 673 -12.00 -10.44 32.79
N PRO A 674 -12.85 -10.90 31.87
CA PRO A 674 -13.58 -12.16 32.03
C PRO A 674 -12.65 -13.37 31.81
N ALA A 675 -13.21 -14.59 31.87
CA ALA A 675 -12.47 -15.83 31.75
C ALA A 675 -11.80 -16.01 30.37
N ALA A 676 -12.48 -15.63 29.30
CA ALA A 676 -11.96 -15.73 27.92
C ALA A 676 -11.66 -14.34 27.33
N THR A 677 -10.51 -14.20 26.67
CA THR A 677 -10.07 -12.97 25.98
C THR A 677 -9.73 -13.21 24.49
N GLY A 678 -9.84 -14.46 24.02
CA GLY A 678 -9.48 -14.87 22.67
C GLY A 678 -8.03 -15.29 22.52
N THR A 679 -7.64 -15.63 21.28
CA THR A 679 -6.33 -16.21 20.92
C THR A 679 -5.44 -15.23 20.17
N ASP A 680 -5.94 -14.06 19.76
CA ASP A 680 -5.18 -13.00 19.09
C ASP A 680 -4.23 -12.28 20.08
N ALA A 681 -3.21 -11.58 19.57
CA ALA A 681 -2.33 -10.72 20.35
C ALA A 681 -3.05 -9.51 20.97
N ILE A 682 -4.18 -9.11 20.39
CA ILE A 682 -5.07 -8.04 20.87
C ILE A 682 -6.36 -8.59 21.43
N ARG A 683 -6.97 -7.84 22.33
CA ARG A 683 -8.29 -8.11 22.90
C ARG A 683 -9.13 -6.84 23.04
N VAL A 684 -10.39 -7.00 23.34
CA VAL A 684 -11.25 -5.91 23.80
C VAL A 684 -11.16 -5.76 25.31
N ALA A 685 -11.40 -4.55 25.82
CA ALA A 685 -11.40 -4.22 27.25
C ALA A 685 -12.44 -3.14 27.54
N MET A 686 -12.70 -2.86 28.82
CA MET A 686 -13.57 -1.78 29.27
C MET A 686 -12.96 -1.03 30.45
N ILE A 687 -13.16 0.29 30.45
CA ILE A 687 -12.85 1.17 31.58
C ILE A 687 -14.10 1.99 31.95
N TYR A 688 -14.21 2.39 33.22
CA TYR A 688 -15.38 3.13 33.68
C TYR A 688 -15.03 4.12 34.80
N LYS A 689 -15.89 5.12 35.02
CA LYS A 689 -15.80 6.04 36.17
C LYS A 689 -16.60 5.52 37.33
N PRO A 690 -15.97 5.07 38.44
CA PRO A 690 -16.69 4.52 39.60
C PRO A 690 -17.62 5.52 40.30
N LYS A 691 -17.42 6.82 40.09
CA LYS A 691 -18.31 7.86 40.63
C LYS A 691 -19.57 8.08 39.81
N SER A 692 -19.59 7.69 38.54
CA SER A 692 -20.75 7.83 37.64
C SER A 692 -21.60 6.56 37.58
N VAL A 693 -20.93 5.39 37.49
CA VAL A 693 -21.60 4.09 37.35
C VAL A 693 -20.95 3.05 38.26
N SER A 694 -21.73 2.04 38.67
CA SER A 694 -21.24 0.88 39.41
C SER A 694 -21.45 -0.42 38.63
N LEU A 695 -20.55 -1.40 38.81
CA LEU A 695 -20.65 -2.72 38.18
C LEU A 695 -21.81 -3.53 38.80
N VAL A 696 -22.53 -4.29 37.99
CA VAL A 696 -23.55 -5.26 38.38
C VAL A 696 -23.09 -6.64 37.93
N GLY A 697 -22.71 -7.51 38.84
CA GLY A 697 -22.08 -8.80 38.54
C GLY A 697 -20.66 -8.65 37.96
N GLY A 698 -20.09 -9.77 37.53
CA GLY A 698 -18.80 -9.82 36.84
C GLY A 698 -18.95 -9.70 35.33
N ALA A 699 -17.87 -9.32 34.68
CA ALA A 699 -17.82 -9.29 33.21
C ALA A 699 -18.00 -10.70 32.61
N LEU A 700 -18.73 -10.77 31.51
CA LEU A 700 -18.99 -11.99 30.73
C LEU A 700 -18.15 -11.95 29.43
N SER A 701 -17.82 -13.12 28.88
CA SER A 701 -17.22 -13.28 27.58
C SER A 701 -17.67 -14.54 26.87
N ASP A 702 -17.55 -14.59 25.55
CA ASP A 702 -17.78 -15.80 24.75
C ASP A 702 -16.46 -16.33 24.21
N GLY A 703 -16.00 -17.44 24.80
CA GLY A 703 -14.73 -18.10 24.43
C GLY A 703 -14.86 -19.12 23.30
N ASP A 704 -15.89 -19.07 22.47
CA ASP A 704 -16.04 -19.91 21.29
C ASP A 704 -14.93 -19.63 20.28
N ASP A 705 -14.45 -20.67 19.61
CA ASP A 705 -13.32 -20.60 18.65
C ASP A 705 -13.60 -19.72 17.43
N VAL A 706 -14.87 -19.44 17.12
CA VAL A 706 -15.23 -18.45 16.08
C VAL A 706 -14.72 -17.05 16.43
N ASN A 707 -14.54 -16.77 17.73
CA ASN A 707 -14.10 -15.49 18.27
C ASN A 707 -12.59 -15.50 18.55
N ASN A 708 -11.78 -15.18 17.54
CA ASN A 708 -10.34 -14.97 17.76
C ASN A 708 -10.06 -13.83 18.77
N ARG A 709 -10.99 -12.88 18.91
CA ARG A 709 -11.05 -11.81 19.91
C ARG A 709 -12.41 -11.95 20.63
N ALA A 710 -12.40 -12.55 21.80
CA ALA A 710 -13.64 -12.83 22.53
C ALA A 710 -14.38 -11.51 22.85
N PRO A 711 -15.69 -11.39 22.53
CA PRO A 711 -16.47 -10.24 22.94
C PRO A 711 -16.61 -10.21 24.48
N ILE A 712 -16.66 -9.02 25.05
CA ILE A 712 -16.82 -8.81 26.49
C ILE A 712 -18.10 -8.03 26.77
N ALA A 713 -18.85 -8.42 27.83
CA ALA A 713 -20.01 -7.69 28.28
C ALA A 713 -19.90 -7.36 29.77
N GLN A 714 -20.34 -6.15 30.16
CA GLN A 714 -20.50 -5.74 31.57
C GLN A 714 -21.79 -4.97 31.71
N THR A 715 -22.54 -5.30 32.78
CA THR A 715 -23.71 -4.54 33.19
C THR A 715 -23.32 -3.44 34.14
N PHE A 716 -23.78 -2.22 33.85
CA PHE A 716 -23.58 -1.03 34.68
C PHE A 716 -24.88 -0.52 35.26
N LYS A 717 -24.78 0.10 36.44
CA LYS A 717 -25.87 0.78 37.09
C LYS A 717 -25.51 2.25 37.33
N ALA A 718 -26.29 3.16 36.78
CA ALA A 718 -26.16 4.60 36.96
C ALA A 718 -26.63 5.05 38.38
N ALA A 719 -26.29 6.30 38.73
CA ALA A 719 -26.62 6.87 40.04
C ALA A 719 -28.15 6.89 40.34
N ASN A 720 -28.99 7.04 39.31
CA ASN A 720 -30.44 7.00 39.43
C ASN A 720 -31.00 5.56 39.51
N GLY A 721 -30.17 4.53 39.51
CA GLY A 721 -30.56 3.14 39.56
C GLY A 721 -30.82 2.47 38.20
N GLY A 722 -30.91 3.21 37.11
CA GLY A 722 -31.05 2.68 35.74
C GLY A 722 -29.87 1.80 35.37
N LYS A 723 -30.14 0.70 34.67
CA LYS A 723 -29.10 -0.26 34.23
C LYS A 723 -29.01 -0.31 32.73
N PHE A 724 -27.85 -0.71 32.25
CA PHE A 724 -27.63 -1.14 30.88
C PHE A 724 -26.44 -2.10 30.84
N SER A 725 -26.38 -2.95 29.82
CA SER A 725 -25.24 -3.81 29.55
C SER A 725 -24.49 -3.28 28.32
N LEU A 726 -23.18 -3.03 28.46
CA LEU A 726 -22.30 -2.72 27.32
C LEU A 726 -21.66 -4.00 26.82
N VAL A 727 -21.73 -4.24 25.51
CA VAL A 727 -21.08 -5.37 24.83
C VAL A 727 -20.06 -4.78 23.83
N VAL A 728 -18.79 -5.07 24.05
CA VAL A 728 -17.69 -4.61 23.19
C VAL A 728 -17.24 -5.75 22.30
N ASN A 729 -17.16 -5.48 21.00
CA ASN A 729 -16.78 -6.42 19.96
C ASN A 729 -15.58 -5.90 19.16
N HIS A 730 -14.82 -6.83 18.59
CA HIS A 730 -13.83 -6.55 17.54
C HIS A 730 -13.82 -7.77 16.62
N LEU A 731 -14.59 -7.69 15.52
CA LEU A 731 -14.77 -8.82 14.61
C LEU A 731 -13.53 -9.04 13.72
N LYS A 732 -13.55 -10.11 12.94
CA LYS A 732 -12.44 -10.46 12.02
C LYS A 732 -12.21 -9.35 10.98
N SER A 733 -10.97 -8.87 10.91
CA SER A 733 -10.57 -7.80 9.99
C SER A 733 -10.74 -8.20 8.52
N LYS A 734 -10.97 -7.21 7.64
CA LYS A 734 -11.09 -7.39 6.18
C LYS A 734 -9.76 -7.72 5.49
N GLY A 735 -8.62 -7.51 6.14
CA GLY A 735 -7.29 -7.75 5.59
C GLY A 735 -6.84 -9.21 5.60
N GLY A 736 -5.72 -9.50 4.91
CA GLY A 736 -5.11 -10.83 4.89
C GLY A 736 -5.83 -11.83 3.97
N CYS A 737 -6.29 -11.39 2.81
CA CYS A 737 -7.05 -12.20 1.84
C CYS A 737 -6.32 -13.44 1.31
N GLY A 738 -4.98 -13.47 1.36
CA GLY A 738 -4.20 -14.62 0.87
C GLY A 738 -4.48 -15.96 1.59
N GLY A 739 -5.15 -15.95 2.76
CA GLY A 739 -5.57 -17.14 3.50
C GLY A 739 -7.08 -17.40 3.46
N SER A 740 -7.87 -16.55 2.80
CA SER A 740 -9.33 -16.69 2.73
C SER A 740 -9.74 -17.65 1.61
N THR A 741 -10.71 -18.52 1.90
CA THR A 741 -11.25 -19.50 0.95
C THR A 741 -12.76 -19.64 1.11
N GLY A 742 -13.45 -20.17 0.11
CA GLY A 742 -14.90 -20.40 0.17
C GLY A 742 -15.69 -19.11 0.42
N GLY A 743 -16.56 -19.09 1.41
CA GLY A 743 -17.38 -17.92 1.76
C GLY A 743 -16.60 -16.73 2.35
N ASP A 744 -15.33 -16.95 2.73
CA ASP A 744 -14.42 -15.91 3.23
C ASP A 744 -13.59 -15.24 2.12
N ALA A 745 -13.56 -15.81 0.91
CA ALA A 745 -12.93 -15.16 -0.23
C ALA A 745 -13.70 -13.88 -0.62
N ASP A 746 -12.98 -12.89 -1.14
CA ASP A 746 -13.64 -11.68 -1.65
C ASP A 746 -14.53 -12.03 -2.85
N SER A 747 -15.82 -11.82 -2.70
CA SER A 747 -16.82 -12.07 -3.74
C SER A 747 -16.95 -10.92 -4.75
N GLY A 748 -16.25 -9.79 -4.53
CA GLY A 748 -16.35 -8.59 -5.36
C GLY A 748 -17.66 -7.79 -5.15
N ASP A 749 -18.38 -8.05 -4.07
CA ASP A 749 -19.63 -7.35 -3.72
C ASP A 749 -19.42 -6.09 -2.85
N GLY A 750 -18.17 -5.80 -2.52
CA GLY A 750 -17.73 -4.67 -1.69
C GLY A 750 -17.56 -4.99 -0.21
N GLN A 751 -17.85 -6.21 0.24
CA GLN A 751 -17.67 -6.62 1.65
C GLN A 751 -16.24 -7.06 1.97
N GLY A 752 -15.41 -7.33 0.94
CA GLY A 752 -14.04 -7.80 1.09
C GLY A 752 -13.95 -9.20 1.70
N CYS A 753 -12.74 -9.61 2.08
CA CYS A 753 -12.48 -10.95 2.61
C CYS A 753 -13.07 -11.15 4.02
N TRP A 754 -13.22 -12.42 4.43
CA TRP A 754 -13.65 -12.86 5.77
C TRP A 754 -15.09 -12.48 6.15
N ASN A 755 -15.95 -12.23 5.16
CA ASN A 755 -17.34 -11.85 5.45
C ASN A 755 -18.14 -12.98 6.09
N ALA A 756 -17.96 -14.24 5.62
CA ALA A 756 -18.64 -15.38 6.23
C ALA A 756 -18.26 -15.56 7.70
N THR A 757 -16.96 -15.47 8.05
CA THR A 757 -16.48 -15.50 9.44
C THR A 757 -17.11 -14.39 10.27
N ARG A 758 -17.17 -13.12 9.78
CA ARG A 758 -17.83 -12.03 10.52
C ARG A 758 -19.32 -12.27 10.75
N VAL A 759 -20.01 -12.83 9.77
CA VAL A 759 -21.43 -13.21 9.90
C VAL A 759 -21.59 -14.31 10.95
N GLU A 760 -20.74 -15.35 10.95
CA GLU A 760 -20.75 -16.40 11.96
C GLU A 760 -20.51 -15.86 13.38
N GLN A 761 -19.56 -14.93 13.55
CA GLN A 761 -19.30 -14.24 14.81
C GLN A 761 -20.55 -13.49 15.30
N VAL A 762 -21.24 -12.78 14.41
CA VAL A 762 -22.47 -12.02 14.74
C VAL A 762 -23.64 -12.95 15.00
N VAL A 763 -23.78 -14.06 14.29
CA VAL A 763 -24.81 -15.08 14.56
C VAL A 763 -24.59 -15.66 15.95
N ARG A 764 -23.34 -16.00 16.30
CA ARG A 764 -22.98 -16.48 17.64
C ARG A 764 -23.27 -15.43 18.71
N LEU A 765 -22.93 -14.16 18.47
CA LEU A 765 -23.25 -13.04 19.34
C LEU A 765 -24.76 -12.94 19.57
N ARG A 766 -25.57 -12.96 18.51
CA ARG A 766 -27.05 -12.85 18.54
C ARG A 766 -27.71 -14.02 19.27
N ASP A 767 -27.33 -15.25 18.94
CA ASP A 767 -28.07 -16.44 19.34
C ASP A 767 -27.65 -17.00 20.71
N TYR A 768 -26.42 -16.70 21.15
CA TYR A 768 -25.87 -17.20 22.39
C TYR A 768 -25.50 -16.09 23.38
N PHE A 769 -24.61 -15.16 22.98
CA PHE A 769 -24.00 -14.27 23.97
C PHE A 769 -24.95 -13.17 24.44
N LEU A 770 -25.72 -12.54 23.55
CA LEU A 770 -26.68 -11.50 23.91
C LEU A 770 -27.84 -12.02 24.81
N PRO A 771 -28.44 -13.22 24.60
CA PRO A 771 -29.37 -13.84 25.54
C PRO A 771 -28.74 -14.08 26.91
N LEU A 772 -27.49 -14.56 26.95
CA LEU A 772 -26.75 -14.77 28.22
C LEU A 772 -26.55 -13.45 28.97
N VAL A 773 -26.15 -12.37 28.28
CA VAL A 773 -25.97 -11.04 28.87
C VAL A 773 -27.30 -10.52 29.47
N LYS A 774 -28.39 -10.55 28.71
CA LYS A 774 -29.72 -10.11 29.16
C LYS A 774 -30.20 -10.89 30.36
N SER A 775 -30.03 -12.20 30.33
CA SER A 775 -30.40 -13.08 31.44
C SER A 775 -29.59 -12.80 32.71
N SER A 776 -28.28 -12.63 32.60
CA SER A 776 -27.38 -12.32 33.71
C SER A 776 -27.64 -10.93 34.30
N ALA A 777 -27.95 -9.95 33.49
CA ALA A 777 -28.32 -8.60 33.93
C ALA A 777 -29.69 -8.52 34.55
N ASN A 778 -30.57 -9.47 34.29
CA ASN A 778 -32.02 -9.36 34.47
C ASN A 778 -32.52 -8.02 33.95
N ASP A 779 -32.13 -7.71 32.69
CA ASP A 779 -32.40 -6.44 32.02
C ASP A 779 -32.26 -6.61 30.50
N THR A 780 -33.05 -5.90 29.71
CA THR A 780 -33.04 -5.98 28.24
C THR A 780 -32.28 -4.84 27.58
N ASP A 781 -31.82 -3.84 28.33
CA ASP A 781 -31.10 -2.68 27.83
C ASP A 781 -29.65 -3.05 27.51
N VAL A 782 -29.37 -3.23 26.23
CA VAL A 782 -28.06 -3.63 25.71
C VAL A 782 -27.59 -2.64 24.68
N LEU A 783 -26.37 -2.16 24.83
CA LEU A 783 -25.62 -1.39 23.85
C LEU A 783 -24.46 -2.24 23.34
N ILE A 784 -24.43 -2.51 22.05
CA ILE A 784 -23.34 -3.20 21.35
C ILE A 784 -22.47 -2.14 20.69
N VAL A 785 -21.18 -2.13 21.01
CA VAL A 785 -20.21 -1.21 20.40
C VAL A 785 -18.95 -1.94 19.95
N GLY A 786 -18.14 -1.29 19.17
CA GLY A 786 -16.82 -1.73 18.77
C GLY A 786 -16.60 -1.71 17.28
N ASP A 787 -15.38 -2.08 16.88
CA ASP A 787 -14.98 -2.25 15.50
C ASP A 787 -15.55 -3.58 14.96
N MET A 788 -16.62 -3.47 14.19
CA MET A 788 -17.25 -4.63 13.56
C MET A 788 -16.58 -5.07 12.27
N ASN A 789 -15.54 -4.36 11.82
CA ASN A 789 -14.89 -4.60 10.53
C ASN A 789 -15.89 -4.79 9.38
N ALA A 790 -17.03 -4.15 9.47
CA ALA A 790 -18.13 -4.20 8.51
C ALA A 790 -18.77 -2.81 8.43
N TYR A 791 -19.02 -2.33 7.22
CA TYR A 791 -19.69 -1.04 7.01
C TYR A 791 -21.20 -1.13 7.22
N GLY A 792 -21.87 0.00 7.30
CA GLY A 792 -23.24 0.15 7.76
C GLY A 792 -24.29 -0.78 7.15
N MET A 793 -24.13 -1.19 5.89
CA MET A 793 -25.08 -2.05 5.18
C MET A 793 -24.53 -3.45 4.88
N GLU A 794 -23.38 -3.83 5.43
CA GLU A 794 -22.82 -5.17 5.26
C GLU A 794 -23.57 -6.22 6.11
N ASP A 795 -23.43 -7.47 5.72
CA ASP A 795 -24.22 -8.58 6.28
C ASP A 795 -24.13 -8.75 7.80
N PRO A 796 -22.98 -8.55 8.47
CA PRO A 796 -22.89 -8.61 9.93
C PRO A 796 -23.83 -7.60 10.60
N ILE A 797 -23.87 -6.35 10.12
CA ILE A 797 -24.68 -5.28 10.68
C ILE A 797 -26.16 -5.51 10.39
N ARG A 798 -26.49 -5.91 9.17
CA ARG A 798 -27.86 -6.26 8.76
C ARG A 798 -28.43 -7.43 9.59
N THR A 799 -27.59 -8.40 9.96
CA THR A 799 -27.96 -9.51 10.83
C THR A 799 -28.40 -9.06 12.22
N LEU A 800 -27.70 -8.08 12.82
CA LEU A 800 -28.09 -7.48 14.10
C LEU A 800 -29.33 -6.61 13.97
N ASN A 801 -29.44 -5.81 12.92
CA ASN A 801 -30.63 -4.99 12.64
C ASN A 801 -31.89 -5.86 12.49
N ALA A 802 -31.78 -6.99 11.76
CA ALA A 802 -32.88 -7.95 11.61
C ALA A 802 -33.29 -8.62 12.95
N ALA A 803 -32.39 -8.69 13.92
CA ALA A 803 -32.64 -9.18 15.26
C ALA A 803 -33.24 -8.11 16.23
N GLY A 804 -33.52 -6.90 15.71
CA GLY A 804 -34.16 -5.81 16.45
C GLY A 804 -33.19 -4.88 17.19
N TYR A 805 -31.89 -4.91 16.85
CA TYR A 805 -30.94 -3.91 17.35
C TYR A 805 -30.95 -2.70 16.42
N VAL A 806 -31.10 -1.50 16.98
CA VAL A 806 -31.19 -0.24 16.25
C VAL A 806 -29.77 0.32 16.04
N ASN A 807 -29.41 0.60 14.79
CA ASN A 807 -28.16 1.28 14.48
C ASN A 807 -28.30 2.77 14.80
N GLU A 808 -27.72 3.18 15.91
CA GLU A 808 -27.86 4.54 16.42
C GLU A 808 -27.02 5.57 15.63
N ILE A 809 -25.99 5.13 14.90
CA ILE A 809 -25.23 5.98 13.98
C ILE A 809 -26.11 6.37 12.79
N GLU A 810 -26.81 5.41 12.19
CA GLU A 810 -27.77 5.70 11.10
C GLU A 810 -28.92 6.59 11.57
N ARG A 811 -29.33 6.45 12.85
CA ARG A 811 -30.41 7.25 13.43
C ARG A 811 -30.01 8.70 13.72
N PHE A 812 -28.80 8.94 14.25
CA PHE A 812 -28.39 10.25 14.76
C PHE A 812 -27.38 10.99 13.88
N VAL A 813 -26.47 10.27 13.21
CA VAL A 813 -25.38 10.87 12.43
C VAL A 813 -25.76 11.00 10.95
N ARG A 814 -26.32 9.95 10.34
CA ARG A 814 -26.71 9.94 8.91
C ARG A 814 -27.59 11.12 8.49
N PRO A 815 -28.58 11.58 9.28
CA PRO A 815 -29.40 12.73 8.89
C PRO A 815 -28.62 14.04 8.74
N SER A 816 -27.42 14.14 9.33
CA SER A 816 -26.57 15.35 9.30
C SER A 816 -25.45 15.26 8.25
N GLY A 817 -25.18 14.08 7.71
CA GLY A 817 -24.11 13.85 6.72
C GLY A 817 -23.73 12.39 6.57
N THR A 818 -22.62 12.15 5.90
CA THR A 818 -22.04 10.79 5.78
C THR A 818 -21.40 10.38 7.12
N PRO A 819 -21.89 9.32 7.78
CA PRO A 819 -21.22 8.81 8.95
C PRO A 819 -19.94 8.07 8.56
N TYR A 820 -18.87 8.28 9.34
CA TYR A 820 -17.59 7.59 9.16
C TYR A 820 -16.76 7.60 10.45
N SER A 821 -16.10 6.51 10.72
CA SER A 821 -15.07 6.39 11.75
C SER A 821 -13.71 6.02 11.15
N TYR A 822 -13.67 5.71 9.84
CA TYR A 822 -12.49 5.21 9.15
C TYR A 822 -12.44 5.71 7.70
N VAL A 823 -11.21 5.91 7.19
CA VAL A 823 -10.98 6.27 5.78
C VAL A 823 -10.05 5.23 5.15
N PHE A 824 -10.52 4.58 4.09
CA PHE A 824 -9.75 3.58 3.36
C PHE A 824 -9.73 3.90 1.86
N GLY A 825 -8.53 3.97 1.24
CA GLY A 825 -8.40 4.32 -0.18
C GLY A 825 -9.02 5.67 -0.56
N GLY A 826 -9.10 6.60 0.40
CA GLY A 826 -9.76 7.89 0.23
C GLY A 826 -11.28 7.80 0.17
N GLU A 827 -11.89 6.73 0.68
CA GLU A 827 -13.33 6.60 0.85
C GLU A 827 -13.67 6.49 2.34
N SER A 828 -14.70 7.21 2.77
CA SER A 828 -15.12 7.32 4.16
C SER A 828 -16.26 6.35 4.48
N GLY A 829 -16.17 5.66 5.61
CA GLY A 829 -17.23 4.80 6.13
C GLY A 829 -16.99 4.49 7.62
N TYR A 830 -18.00 3.97 8.31
CA TYR A 830 -17.84 3.61 9.72
C TYR A 830 -17.74 2.09 9.90
N LEU A 831 -16.67 1.66 10.57
CA LEU A 831 -16.42 0.30 11.04
C LEU A 831 -16.78 0.14 12.53
N ASP A 832 -16.75 1.26 13.26
CA ASP A 832 -17.08 1.37 14.66
C ASP A 832 -18.58 1.66 14.82
N HIS A 833 -19.29 0.80 15.51
CA HIS A 833 -20.73 0.82 15.59
C HIS A 833 -21.26 1.10 17.00
N ALA A 834 -22.52 1.56 17.04
CA ALA A 834 -23.35 1.65 18.23
C ALA A 834 -24.75 1.12 17.91
N LEU A 835 -25.04 -0.13 18.35
CA LEU A 835 -26.33 -0.77 18.13
C LEU A 835 -27.02 -0.99 19.47
N ALA A 836 -28.20 -0.40 19.65
CA ALA A 836 -28.96 -0.49 20.89
C ALA A 836 -30.12 -1.48 20.75
N SER A 837 -30.41 -2.24 21.84
CA SER A 837 -31.68 -2.96 21.92
C SER A 837 -32.85 -1.97 21.82
N THR A 838 -34.01 -2.39 21.34
CA THR A 838 -35.19 -1.52 21.17
C THR A 838 -35.54 -0.79 22.46
N SER A 839 -35.41 -1.43 23.63
CA SER A 839 -35.67 -0.82 24.93
C SER A 839 -34.69 0.29 25.26
N LEU A 840 -33.39 0.07 25.03
CA LEU A 840 -32.35 1.06 25.27
C LEU A 840 -32.37 2.18 24.23
N SER A 841 -32.67 1.89 22.95
CA SER A 841 -32.75 2.87 21.89
C SER A 841 -33.67 4.05 22.21
N SER A 842 -34.76 3.79 22.91
CA SER A 842 -35.67 4.84 23.39
C SER A 842 -35.06 5.75 24.47
N GLN A 843 -33.91 5.35 25.03
CA GLN A 843 -33.16 6.06 26.08
C GLN A 843 -31.86 6.65 25.57
N VAL A 844 -31.53 6.48 24.26
CA VAL A 844 -30.41 7.17 23.61
C VAL A 844 -30.77 8.62 23.36
N ALA A 845 -30.05 9.54 23.98
CA ALA A 845 -30.24 10.99 23.84
C ALA A 845 -29.51 11.55 22.62
N GLY A 846 -28.42 10.93 22.19
CA GLY A 846 -27.63 11.33 21.02
C GLY A 846 -26.42 10.46 20.79
N VAL A 847 -25.92 10.50 19.55
CA VAL A 847 -24.69 9.83 19.12
C VAL A 847 -23.85 10.77 18.26
N THR A 848 -22.55 10.70 18.37
CA THR A 848 -21.60 11.41 17.53
C THR A 848 -20.34 10.57 17.26
N GLU A 849 -19.76 10.75 16.11
CA GLU A 849 -18.41 10.35 15.77
C GLU A 849 -17.50 11.58 15.97
N TRP A 850 -16.37 11.41 16.64
CA TRP A 850 -15.43 12.52 16.81
C TRP A 850 -14.24 12.35 15.90
N HIS A 851 -14.23 13.11 14.79
CA HIS A 851 -13.23 12.99 13.73
C HIS A 851 -11.88 13.58 14.12
N ASN A 852 -11.26 12.99 15.15
CA ASN A 852 -9.91 13.38 15.60
C ASN A 852 -8.81 12.47 15.05
N ASN A 853 -9.13 11.39 14.37
CA ASN A 853 -8.19 10.38 13.90
C ASN A 853 -8.26 10.15 12.38
N ALA A 854 -9.42 9.72 11.86
CA ALA A 854 -9.58 9.28 10.47
C ALA A 854 -9.29 10.39 9.43
N ASP A 855 -9.53 11.65 9.77
CA ASP A 855 -9.25 12.80 8.91
C ASP A 855 -7.80 13.29 8.96
N GLU A 856 -7.02 12.87 9.95
CA GLU A 856 -5.66 13.35 10.17
C GLU A 856 -4.66 12.57 9.32
N PRO A 857 -3.58 13.21 8.82
CA PRO A 857 -2.53 12.51 8.09
C PRO A 857 -1.80 11.50 8.99
N GLU A 858 -1.47 10.35 8.44
CA GLU A 858 -0.72 9.31 9.15
C GLU A 858 0.65 9.80 9.62
N ALA A 859 1.26 10.68 8.85
CA ALA A 859 2.57 11.27 9.15
C ALA A 859 2.69 11.92 10.54
N ILE A 860 1.58 12.38 11.15
CA ILE A 860 1.60 13.01 12.50
C ILE A 860 1.33 12.03 13.63
N ASP A 861 1.24 10.75 13.39
CA ASP A 861 1.00 9.72 14.39
C ASP A 861 2.19 9.53 15.34
N TYR A 862 2.30 8.41 16.02
CA TYR A 862 3.37 8.13 16.99
C TYR A 862 4.64 7.55 16.35
N ASN A 863 4.57 7.02 15.12
CA ASN A 863 5.68 6.36 14.46
C ASN A 863 6.82 7.35 14.15
N ILE A 864 8.06 6.88 14.32
CA ILE A 864 9.26 7.67 14.03
C ILE A 864 9.72 7.45 12.59
N GLU A 865 9.42 6.29 12.01
CA GLU A 865 9.82 5.89 10.65
C GLU A 865 8.89 6.43 9.56
N SER A 866 8.27 7.57 9.74
CA SER A 866 7.35 8.15 8.74
C SER A 866 7.99 8.45 7.36
N GLY A 867 9.28 8.10 7.21
CA GLY A 867 10.01 8.10 5.94
C GLY A 867 10.51 9.46 5.47
N ALA A 868 9.91 10.55 5.90
CA ALA A 868 10.37 11.89 5.58
C ALA A 868 11.63 12.27 6.40
N GLY A 869 12.52 13.07 5.84
CA GLY A 869 13.62 13.67 6.59
C GLY A 869 13.17 14.62 7.70
N GLN A 870 11.87 14.74 7.94
CA GLN A 870 11.19 15.56 8.92
C GLN A 870 10.34 14.66 9.84
N ASP A 871 10.42 14.89 11.17
CA ASP A 871 9.51 14.26 12.14
C ASP A 871 8.30 15.19 12.40
N PRO A 872 7.16 14.95 11.79
CA PRO A 872 5.98 15.82 11.90
C PRO A 872 5.11 15.50 13.11
N TYR A 873 5.54 14.63 14.01
CA TYR A 873 4.78 14.23 15.20
C TYR A 873 4.14 15.43 15.92
N GLN A 874 2.88 15.30 16.25
CA GLN A 874 2.14 16.28 17.04
C GLN A 874 1.58 15.63 18.30
N ALA A 875 1.92 16.21 19.46
CA ALA A 875 1.31 15.84 20.73
C ALA A 875 -0.18 16.24 20.73
N GLY A 876 -1.01 15.53 21.49
CA GLY A 876 -2.43 15.83 21.64
C GLY A 876 -3.35 14.69 21.17
N PRO A 877 -4.65 14.94 21.03
CA PRO A 877 -5.63 13.89 20.81
C PRO A 877 -5.78 13.48 19.33
N TYR A 878 -5.16 14.22 18.39
CA TYR A 878 -5.36 14.03 16.96
C TYR A 878 -4.41 12.98 16.41
N ARG A 879 -4.92 12.06 15.59
CA ARG A 879 -4.22 10.87 15.10
C ARG A 879 -3.67 10.02 16.24
N ALA A 880 -4.49 9.80 17.27
CA ALA A 880 -4.22 8.88 18.39
C ALA A 880 -4.52 7.43 18.00
N SER A 881 -5.27 7.23 16.91
CA SER A 881 -5.65 5.98 16.27
C SER A 881 -5.89 6.25 14.78
N ASP A 882 -6.18 5.23 14.01
CA ASP A 882 -6.73 5.30 12.64
C ASP A 882 -8.27 5.31 12.63
N HIS A 883 -8.90 4.94 13.74
CA HIS A 883 -10.35 4.97 13.95
C HIS A 883 -10.80 6.16 14.80
N ASP A 884 -11.92 6.76 14.44
CA ASP A 884 -12.59 7.80 15.24
C ASP A 884 -13.43 7.17 16.36
N PRO A 885 -13.38 7.72 17.58
CA PRO A 885 -14.24 7.23 18.64
C PRO A 885 -15.73 7.58 18.42
N VAL A 886 -16.60 6.62 18.70
CA VAL A 886 -18.06 6.79 18.73
C VAL A 886 -18.50 7.07 20.14
N VAL A 887 -19.28 8.14 20.34
CA VAL A 887 -19.77 8.58 21.66
C VAL A 887 -21.29 8.54 21.69
N VAL A 888 -21.84 7.78 22.64
CA VAL A 888 -23.27 7.61 22.86
C VAL A 888 -23.65 8.27 24.18
N SER A 889 -24.66 9.12 24.17
CA SER A 889 -25.24 9.70 25.37
C SER A 889 -26.55 8.98 25.69
N LEU A 890 -26.66 8.44 26.89
CA LEU A 890 -27.82 7.74 27.40
C LEU A 890 -28.56 8.62 28.42
N ASN A 891 -29.87 8.55 28.39
CA ASN A 891 -30.74 9.14 29.40
C ASN A 891 -31.51 7.98 30.06
N LEU A 892 -30.74 7.17 30.84
CA LEU A 892 -31.25 5.96 31.47
C LEU A 892 -32.39 6.32 32.47
N LYS A 893 -33.47 5.57 32.35
CA LYS A 893 -34.62 5.70 33.24
C LYS A 893 -34.35 5.05 34.59
N ALA A 894 -34.79 5.69 35.64
CA ALA A 894 -34.78 5.07 36.93
C ALA A 894 -35.71 3.82 36.95
N PRO A 895 -35.36 2.73 37.64
CA PRO A 895 -36.24 1.57 37.74
C PRO A 895 -37.52 1.93 38.47
N VAL A 896 -38.64 1.38 37.97
CA VAL A 896 -39.93 1.55 38.64
C VAL A 896 -39.91 0.76 39.97
N THR A 897 -40.16 1.47 41.06
CA THR A 897 -40.13 0.92 42.40
C THR A 897 -41.54 0.87 42.99
N ASP A 898 -41.95 -0.29 43.54
CA ASP A 898 -43.20 -0.41 44.31
C ASP A 898 -43.03 0.29 45.66
N VAL A 899 -43.77 1.35 45.86
CA VAL A 899 -43.76 2.16 47.07
C VAL A 899 -45.03 2.00 47.89
N THR A 900 -45.87 1.00 47.55
CA THR A 900 -47.17 0.76 48.19
C THR A 900 -47.06 0.53 49.71
N SER A 901 -46.00 -0.13 50.20
CA SER A 901 -45.73 -0.36 51.60
C SER A 901 -45.43 0.94 52.38
N GLY A 902 -45.00 2.00 51.70
CA GLY A 902 -44.72 3.31 52.31
C GLY A 902 -45.93 4.27 52.33
N VAL A 903 -47.10 3.84 51.87
CA VAL A 903 -48.29 4.67 51.81
C VAL A 903 -49.50 3.96 52.44
N SER A 904 -50.38 4.74 53.04
CA SER A 904 -51.74 4.25 53.38
C SER A 904 -52.66 4.58 52.21
N VAL A 905 -53.51 3.60 51.83
CA VAL A 905 -54.45 3.72 50.72
C VAL A 905 -55.85 3.80 51.20
N THR A 906 -56.60 4.82 50.85
CA THR A 906 -58.04 4.99 51.19
C THR A 906 -58.83 5.10 49.86
N LYS A 907 -59.85 4.24 49.73
CA LYS A 907 -60.73 4.25 48.52
C LYS A 907 -62.09 4.82 48.94
N SER A 908 -62.63 5.74 48.12
CA SER A 908 -64.03 6.16 48.27
C SER A 908 -64.95 5.09 47.72
N GLY A 909 -66.31 5.18 48.16
CA GLY A 909 -67.34 4.45 47.43
C GLY A 909 -67.39 4.87 45.94
N LEU A 910 -67.82 3.95 45.08
CA LEU A 910 -68.06 4.20 43.71
C LEU A 910 -69.44 4.74 43.43
N THR A 911 -69.57 5.86 42.75
CA THR A 911 -70.85 6.49 42.35
C THR A 911 -71.09 6.27 40.86
N MET A 912 -72.28 5.70 40.57
CA MET A 912 -72.67 5.53 39.15
C MET A 912 -73.28 6.79 38.60
N ASN A 913 -72.72 7.36 37.54
CA ASN A 913 -73.31 8.42 36.75
C ASN A 913 -74.38 7.81 35.80
N ARG A 914 -75.70 8.10 36.11
CA ARG A 914 -76.85 7.53 35.36
C ARG A 914 -76.86 7.94 33.90
N LEU A 915 -76.29 9.12 33.54
CA LEU A 915 -76.26 9.63 32.19
C LEU A 915 -75.21 8.95 31.31
N THR A 916 -74.05 8.66 31.91
CA THR A 916 -72.91 8.04 31.16
C THR A 916 -72.75 6.53 31.44
N SER A 917 -73.55 6.00 32.40
CA SER A 917 -73.42 4.61 32.88
C SER A 917 -72.02 4.23 33.44
N LYS A 918 -71.20 5.25 33.77
CA LYS A 918 -69.86 5.05 34.29
C LYS A 918 -69.84 5.13 35.84
N PHE A 919 -68.86 4.36 36.43
CA PHE A 919 -68.67 4.36 37.87
C PHE A 919 -67.47 5.21 38.20
N THR A 920 -67.60 6.18 39.10
CA THR A 920 -66.49 7.10 39.46
C THR A 920 -66.28 7.03 40.98
N GLY A 921 -65.02 6.99 41.38
CA GLY A 921 -64.55 7.07 42.73
C GLY A 921 -63.18 7.68 42.85
N THR A 922 -62.64 7.80 44.02
CA THR A 922 -61.30 8.33 44.23
C THR A 922 -60.47 7.35 45.07
N VAL A 923 -59.17 7.34 44.85
CA VAL A 923 -58.20 6.64 45.67
C VAL A 923 -57.20 7.67 46.18
N THR A 924 -57.02 7.73 47.47
CA THR A 924 -56.13 8.63 48.18
C THR A 924 -54.97 7.84 48.75
N PHE A 925 -53.73 8.18 48.37
CA PHE A 925 -52.49 7.69 48.90
C PHE A 925 -51.93 8.73 49.86
N THR A 926 -51.60 8.32 51.11
CA THR A 926 -50.97 9.17 52.13
C THR A 926 -49.60 8.58 52.42
N ASN A 927 -48.54 9.32 52.24
CA ASN A 927 -47.18 8.87 52.54
C ASN A 927 -47.05 8.70 54.07
N THR A 928 -46.89 7.47 54.51
CA THR A 928 -46.67 7.07 55.89
C THR A 928 -45.19 6.78 56.18
N SER A 929 -44.32 6.84 55.20
CA SER A 929 -42.91 6.66 55.41
C SER A 929 -42.24 7.95 55.95
N GLY A 930 -41.02 7.82 56.48
CA GLY A 930 -40.25 8.97 57.01
C GLY A 930 -39.48 9.72 55.89
N ALA A 931 -39.61 9.32 54.60
CA ALA A 931 -38.90 9.94 53.47
C ALA A 931 -39.90 10.41 52.41
N THR A 932 -39.50 11.39 51.60
CA THR A 932 -40.25 11.79 50.42
C THR A 932 -40.23 10.65 49.38
N ILE A 933 -41.40 10.33 48.80
CA ILE A 933 -41.53 9.44 47.67
C ILE A 933 -41.47 10.30 46.41
N ASP A 934 -40.42 10.15 45.61
CA ASP A 934 -40.21 10.96 44.38
C ASP A 934 -41.03 10.43 43.20
N GLY A 935 -41.52 11.34 42.39
CA GLY A 935 -42.28 11.04 41.18
C GLY A 935 -41.39 10.89 39.91
N PRO A 936 -42.01 10.56 38.76
CA PRO A 936 -43.46 10.40 38.57
C PRO A 936 -44.04 9.20 39.32
N LEU A 937 -45.31 9.37 39.79
CA LEU A 937 -46.01 8.30 40.46
C LEU A 937 -47.08 7.71 39.55
N HIS A 938 -47.21 6.38 39.57
CA HIS A 938 -48.23 5.67 38.83
C HIS A 938 -49.08 4.83 39.77
N PHE A 939 -50.37 5.07 39.71
CA PHE A 939 -51.34 4.26 40.43
C PHE A 939 -51.76 3.08 39.53
N MET A 940 -51.39 1.85 39.88
CA MET A 940 -51.75 0.60 39.22
C MET A 940 -52.96 -0.06 39.86
N LEU A 941 -53.84 -0.61 39.02
CA LEU A 941 -55.08 -1.30 39.47
C LEU A 941 -54.95 -2.79 39.13
N GLU A 942 -54.40 -3.59 40.05
CA GLU A 942 -54.19 -5.04 39.81
C GLU A 942 -55.51 -5.82 40.12
N GLY A 943 -55.80 -6.81 39.28
CA GLY A 943 -56.91 -7.73 39.48
C GLY A 943 -58.29 -7.13 39.15
N LEU A 944 -58.43 -6.20 38.26
CA LEU A 944 -59.72 -5.73 37.74
C LEU A 944 -60.51 -6.93 37.18
N PRO A 945 -61.82 -7.07 37.53
CA PRO A 945 -62.64 -8.16 37.03
C PRO A 945 -62.79 -8.14 35.51
N ALA A 946 -62.95 -9.30 34.90
CA ALA A 946 -63.16 -9.40 33.47
C ALA A 946 -64.41 -8.60 33.05
N GLY A 947 -64.27 -7.78 31.98
CA GLY A 947 -65.32 -6.89 31.45
C GLY A 947 -65.40 -5.53 32.16
N VAL A 948 -64.59 -5.27 33.23
CA VAL A 948 -64.42 -3.94 33.80
C VAL A 948 -63.19 -3.27 33.23
N THR A 949 -63.34 -2.08 32.69
CA THR A 949 -62.23 -1.30 32.15
C THR A 949 -62.08 0.03 32.87
N LEU A 950 -60.83 0.45 33.09
CA LEU A 950 -60.46 1.77 33.63
C LEU A 950 -60.43 2.76 32.44
N ASP A 951 -61.39 3.66 32.38
CA ASP A 951 -61.56 4.58 31.23
C ASP A 951 -60.51 5.68 31.19
N ASN A 952 -60.12 6.19 32.35
CA ASN A 952 -59.14 7.28 32.45
C ASN A 952 -57.72 6.76 32.73
N ARG A 953 -57.42 5.57 32.23
CA ARG A 953 -56.06 5.03 32.29
C ARG A 953 -55.08 5.89 31.44
N SER A 954 -53.88 6.07 31.98
CA SER A 954 -52.77 6.67 31.25
C SER A 954 -52.07 5.64 30.33
N GLY A 955 -52.18 4.34 30.63
CA GLY A 955 -51.59 3.23 29.89
C GLY A 955 -51.81 1.89 30.63
N GLU A 956 -51.11 0.86 30.12
CA GLU A 956 -51.02 -0.46 30.72
C GLU A 956 -49.56 -0.90 30.82
N GLN A 957 -49.20 -1.53 31.94
CA GLN A 957 -47.90 -2.11 32.19
C GLN A 957 -48.07 -3.59 32.62
N GLY A 958 -47.48 -4.51 31.83
CA GLY A 958 -47.66 -5.94 32.07
C GLY A 958 -49.12 -6.41 32.08
N GLY A 959 -50.01 -5.76 31.31
CA GLY A 959 -51.45 -6.04 31.28
C GLY A 959 -52.23 -5.44 32.46
N VAL A 960 -51.60 -4.60 33.31
CA VAL A 960 -52.26 -3.89 34.44
C VAL A 960 -52.44 -2.43 34.04
N ALA A 961 -53.70 -1.95 34.11
CA ALA A 961 -54.02 -0.56 33.83
C ALA A 961 -53.50 0.38 34.93
N TYR A 962 -52.97 1.55 34.54
CA TYR A 962 -52.47 2.54 35.49
C TYR A 962 -52.93 3.98 35.15
N ILE A 963 -52.87 4.83 36.18
CA ILE A 963 -53.07 6.30 36.05
C ILE A 963 -51.77 6.97 36.50
N THR A 964 -51.15 7.78 35.62
CA THR A 964 -49.99 8.58 35.94
C THR A 964 -50.36 9.85 36.67
N VAL A 965 -49.66 10.14 37.75
CA VAL A 965 -49.76 11.41 38.46
C VAL A 965 -48.54 12.25 38.11
N PRO A 966 -48.67 13.20 37.15
CA PRO A 966 -47.51 13.90 36.63
C PRO A 966 -46.81 14.73 37.70
N ASN A 967 -45.45 14.71 37.67
CA ASN A 967 -44.57 15.56 38.52
C ASN A 967 -44.90 15.57 40.03
N ALA A 968 -45.53 14.53 40.57
CA ALA A 968 -45.87 14.45 41.96
C ALA A 968 -44.74 13.83 42.76
N SER A 969 -44.12 14.54 43.66
CA SER A 969 -43.43 13.95 44.82
C SER A 969 -44.36 14.00 46.04
N LEU A 970 -44.26 13.00 46.90
CA LEU A 970 -45.15 12.87 48.04
C LEU A 970 -44.31 12.96 49.34
N ALA A 971 -44.27 14.13 49.99
CA ALA A 971 -43.50 14.34 51.21
C ALA A 971 -44.13 13.49 52.35
N PRO A 972 -43.41 13.20 53.43
CA PRO A 972 -43.97 12.51 54.61
C PRO A 972 -45.27 13.17 55.11
N GLY A 973 -46.32 12.39 55.27
CA GLY A 973 -47.66 12.84 55.68
C GLY A 973 -48.47 13.51 54.56
N ALA A 974 -47.94 13.79 53.44
CA ALA A 974 -48.66 14.38 52.28
C ALA A 974 -49.64 13.40 51.67
N LYS A 975 -50.65 13.91 50.96
CA LYS A 975 -51.71 13.10 50.34
C LYS A 975 -51.84 13.43 48.88
N ILE A 976 -52.07 12.40 48.07
CA ILE A 976 -52.41 12.51 46.64
C ILE A 976 -53.71 11.77 46.37
N THR A 977 -54.69 12.40 45.74
CA THR A 977 -55.97 11.79 45.40
C THR A 977 -56.12 11.64 43.92
N VAL A 978 -56.38 10.44 43.46
CA VAL A 978 -56.53 10.06 42.05
C VAL A 978 -57.99 9.66 41.81
N THR A 979 -58.62 10.23 40.82
CA THR A 979 -59.93 9.84 40.36
C THR A 979 -59.86 8.61 39.48
N THR A 980 -60.75 7.65 39.69
CA THR A 980 -60.94 6.48 38.85
C THR A 980 -62.30 6.48 38.19
N THR A 981 -62.37 6.21 36.89
CA THR A 981 -63.58 6.10 36.13
C THR A 981 -63.62 4.76 35.41
N PHE A 982 -64.69 3.98 35.69
CA PHE A 982 -64.81 2.63 35.14
C PHE A 982 -65.99 2.49 34.19
N THR A 983 -65.83 1.73 33.13
CA THR A 983 -66.88 1.11 32.35
C THR A 983 -67.12 -0.30 32.84
N ASN A 984 -68.39 -0.62 33.25
CA ASN A 984 -68.75 -1.91 33.83
C ASN A 984 -70.13 -2.31 33.31
N PRO A 985 -70.26 -2.81 32.10
CA PRO A 985 -71.54 -3.14 31.50
C PRO A 985 -72.28 -4.30 32.22
N SER A 986 -71.56 -5.22 32.75
CA SER A 986 -72.12 -6.38 33.48
C SER A 986 -72.53 -6.11 34.93
N LYS A 987 -72.23 -4.89 35.42
CA LYS A 987 -72.50 -4.47 36.80
C LYS A 987 -71.93 -5.40 37.87
N THR A 988 -70.84 -6.10 37.55
CA THR A 988 -70.07 -6.90 38.50
C THR A 988 -69.44 -6.00 39.57
N SER A 989 -69.15 -6.55 40.77
CA SER A 989 -68.47 -5.80 41.83
C SER A 989 -67.06 -5.37 41.32
N ILE A 990 -66.79 -4.07 41.34
CA ILE A 990 -65.49 -3.49 40.88
C ILE A 990 -64.54 -3.61 42.09
N VAL A 991 -63.68 -4.63 42.04
CA VAL A 991 -62.62 -4.86 43.02
C VAL A 991 -61.27 -4.87 42.38
N TYR A 992 -60.29 -4.31 43.07
CA TYR A 992 -58.86 -4.27 42.57
C TYR A 992 -57.93 -4.01 43.75
N THR A 993 -56.70 -4.47 43.64
CA THR A 993 -55.60 -4.07 44.51
C THR A 993 -55.00 -2.76 44.04
N ALA A 994 -54.92 -1.75 44.86
CA ALA A 994 -54.34 -0.48 44.59
C ALA A 994 -52.85 -0.56 44.91
N LYS A 995 -52.00 -0.28 43.92
CA LYS A 995 -50.56 -0.29 44.02
C LYS A 995 -50.01 1.06 43.55
N LEU A 996 -49.10 1.65 44.31
CA LEU A 996 -48.42 2.87 43.94
C LEU A 996 -46.98 2.55 43.58
N VAL A 997 -46.55 2.96 42.39
CA VAL A 997 -45.18 2.79 41.96
C VAL A 997 -44.56 4.15 41.59
N SER A 998 -43.27 4.30 41.90
CA SER A 998 -42.43 5.47 41.58
C SER A 998 -41.46 5.13 40.50
N GLY A 999 -41.22 6.05 39.56
CA GLY A 999 -40.30 5.88 38.44
C GLY A 999 -41.00 6.01 37.09
N THR A 1000 -40.30 5.85 35.99
CA THR A 1000 -40.82 6.00 34.60
C THR A 1000 -40.97 4.63 33.95
N PHE A 1001 -42.14 4.32 33.35
CA PHE A 1001 -42.35 3.11 32.55
C PHE A 1001 -41.64 3.20 31.18
#